data_880ee842f4b6318926a791cbd3fd5ba8
#
_entry.id   880ee842f4b6318926a791cbd3fd5ba8
#
_cell.length_a   1.000
_cell.length_b   1.000
_cell.length_c   1.000
_cell.angle_alpha   90.00
_cell.angle_beta   90.00
_cell.angle_gamma   90.00
#
_symmetry.space_group_name_H-M   'P 1'
#
loop_
_entity.id
_entity.type
_entity.pdbx_description
1 polymer ?
#
loop_
_entity_poly.entity_id
_entity_poly.type
_entity_poly.pdbx_seq_one_letter_code
_entity_poly.pdbx_strand_id
1 'polypeptide(L)'
;MVLLALLVVAASIKLASGLEIRSSFQELLPEDVPSVREIKTLIQRVGGDGTVLVVVESLEGPSGLRKAEALAPVLARDFLDLGPSQIRSVQWSMTPIREWYENHWPLFVPVEDLRKARDAIKDEVRKRTAAANPLAVSLDDEDEAAPAPATPEAADFLDPNKPLPRERIAERFERYVDGFMVAPDHASLTLIVRPAGTSLGVSEARALVNRMQAVVDRHKPELERDHLRVGFGGTFPLFIAEYEAIIGDVAGTAVICVSMVLISILLFFRDLRSVTALGLAVLMAVAVTFGLTRLVIGYLNTQTAFLGAIVVGNGINYGLIYLARLKQLRWQGMELPDACLASAETTARATLLASAATSISFGVLIVAANRGFRHFGFIGGIGMLLCWLCTFLLVPALLVLYERFRGAPKVRPDRTQERLRPLVARMLVHRRPIIAVFAILTVISAALFIRQIPTAMERNLENLTNDLKGHDQLKKDHDRANSALGRSIAGAVALVDSWPEADQFCDVIRQRMKQQPYDQLIDSCDTLSSVVPGDQEEKLKVIHEIAAELPDRIIARLSAAQRDRARAVRDQLAAQQPVTVEQADPALVDRFRERDGTVGRLAAVTAKPQAKLELAQNLQDFVRGVRDVPVGNKTYDATGENVIFADLLTNIEHEGPRTTLLSFAGVCVLVAIFFRRFRTSAEVMGSLFIGVVLMCGVAALVDLKINFFNFIVYPITFGIAVDYGANVAARARERGGEVVDSVAEVGPAVALCSWTSMIGYGSLLFSLNRALRSFGEYAMIGEVTTIITALVLLPALMMLVERRKPEPERAEASGAASP
;
A
#
# COMPACT_ATOMS: atom_id res chain seq x y z
N MET A 1 30.73 -27.64 16.28
CA MET A 1 29.98 -26.36 16.12
C MET A 1 29.83 -25.95 14.67
N VAL A 2 30.90 -25.71 13.89
CA VAL A 2 30.80 -25.22 12.50
C VAL A 2 29.98 -26.13 11.58
N LEU A 3 30.17 -27.48 11.67
CA LEU A 3 29.37 -28.45 10.90
C LEU A 3 27.88 -28.39 11.25
N LEU A 4 27.54 -28.29 12.53
CA LEU A 4 26.16 -28.15 12.97
C LEU A 4 25.56 -26.84 12.45
N ALA A 5 26.33 -25.75 12.50
CA ALA A 5 25.93 -24.48 11.96
C ALA A 5 25.63 -24.56 10.45
N LEU A 6 26.48 -25.21 9.67
CA LEU A 6 26.26 -25.41 8.24
C LEU A 6 25.00 -26.22 7.94
N LEU A 7 24.72 -27.28 8.74
CA LEU A 7 23.48 -28.05 8.60
C LEU A 7 22.23 -27.20 8.90
N VAL A 8 22.28 -26.38 9.96
CA VAL A 8 21.19 -25.45 10.31
C VAL A 8 20.98 -24.43 9.21
N VAL A 9 22.05 -23.86 8.64
CA VAL A 9 21.98 -22.93 7.51
C VAL A 9 21.34 -23.59 6.29
N ALA A 10 21.81 -24.78 5.92
CA ALA A 10 21.28 -25.49 4.75
C ALA A 10 19.78 -25.79 4.91
N ALA A 11 19.34 -26.25 6.08
CA ALA A 11 17.94 -26.48 6.40
C ALA A 11 17.14 -25.17 6.36
N SER A 12 17.68 -24.09 6.92
CA SER A 12 17.03 -22.78 6.97
C SER A 12 16.90 -22.15 5.57
N ILE A 13 17.93 -22.28 4.72
CA ILE A 13 17.86 -21.81 3.32
C ILE A 13 16.80 -22.59 2.55
N LYS A 14 16.75 -23.95 2.73
CA LYS A 14 15.70 -24.77 2.11
C LYS A 14 14.29 -24.37 2.56
N LEU A 15 14.10 -24.05 3.83
CA LEU A 15 12.83 -23.52 4.35
C LEU A 15 12.53 -22.14 3.78
N ALA A 16 13.50 -21.24 3.81
CA ALA A 16 13.34 -19.87 3.33
C ALA A 16 13.06 -19.80 1.83
N SER A 17 13.59 -20.72 1.02
CA SER A 17 13.31 -20.77 -0.43
C SER A 17 11.85 -21.08 -0.77
N GLY A 18 11.05 -21.54 0.18
CA GLY A 18 9.61 -21.71 0.04
C GLY A 18 8.78 -20.49 0.47
N LEU A 19 9.42 -19.38 0.87
CA LEU A 19 8.70 -18.14 1.21
C LEU A 19 8.18 -17.45 -0.06
N GLU A 20 6.90 -17.20 -0.09
CA GLU A 20 6.24 -16.39 -1.11
C GLU A 20 6.15 -14.94 -0.64
N ILE A 21 6.30 -13.99 -1.57
CA ILE A 21 6.03 -12.58 -1.29
C ILE A 21 4.61 -12.27 -1.74
N ARG A 22 3.79 -11.75 -0.81
CA ARG A 22 2.42 -11.32 -1.08
C ARG A 22 2.36 -9.80 -1.02
N SER A 23 2.02 -9.18 -2.14
CA SER A 23 2.02 -7.72 -2.30
C SER A 23 0.67 -7.06 -2.04
N SER A 24 -0.40 -7.82 -1.86
CA SER A 24 -1.73 -7.28 -1.63
C SER A 24 -1.87 -6.56 -0.27
N PHE A 25 -2.48 -5.39 -0.27
CA PHE A 25 -2.74 -4.60 0.95
C PHE A 25 -3.64 -5.32 1.96
N GLN A 26 -4.51 -6.22 1.50
CA GLN A 26 -5.33 -7.06 2.39
C GLN A 26 -4.51 -7.93 3.35
N GLU A 27 -3.26 -8.27 2.98
CA GLU A 27 -2.35 -9.04 3.82
C GLU A 27 -1.75 -8.22 4.97
N LEU A 28 -1.95 -6.91 4.96
CA LEU A 28 -1.48 -6.01 6.02
C LEU A 28 -2.52 -5.85 7.13
N LEU A 29 -3.81 -5.93 6.82
CA LEU A 29 -4.88 -5.76 7.79
C LEU A 29 -5.22 -7.06 8.55
N PRO A 30 -5.79 -6.97 9.77
CA PRO A 30 -6.32 -8.11 10.50
C PRO A 30 -7.42 -8.85 9.71
N GLU A 31 -7.52 -10.16 9.90
CA GLU A 31 -8.53 -10.96 9.19
C GLU A 31 -9.96 -10.74 9.67
N ASP A 32 -10.12 -10.22 10.87
CA ASP A 32 -11.40 -9.93 11.53
C ASP A 32 -11.97 -8.56 11.15
N VAL A 33 -11.20 -7.72 10.46
CA VAL A 33 -11.72 -6.45 9.93
C VAL A 33 -12.79 -6.71 8.87
N PRO A 34 -13.96 -6.05 8.94
CA PRO A 34 -15.06 -6.27 7.99
C PRO A 34 -14.61 -6.22 6.53
N SER A 35 -13.86 -5.20 6.13
CA SER A 35 -13.39 -5.06 4.74
C SER A 35 -12.55 -6.24 4.25
N VAL A 36 -11.73 -6.85 5.13
CA VAL A 36 -10.91 -8.02 4.79
C VAL A 36 -11.77 -9.28 4.68
N ARG A 37 -12.78 -9.44 5.53
CA ARG A 37 -13.72 -10.55 5.43
C ARG A 37 -14.56 -10.45 4.16
N GLU A 38 -15.09 -9.27 3.88
CA GLU A 38 -15.91 -9.03 2.71
C GLU A 38 -15.12 -9.19 1.41
N ILE A 39 -13.87 -8.70 1.32
CA ILE A 39 -13.06 -8.89 0.13
C ILE A 39 -12.68 -10.36 -0.08
N LYS A 40 -12.40 -11.12 0.99
CA LYS A 40 -12.16 -12.57 0.89
C LYS A 40 -13.42 -13.29 0.38
N THR A 41 -14.58 -12.93 0.91
CA THR A 41 -15.88 -13.48 0.47
C THR A 41 -16.16 -13.11 -0.99
N LEU A 42 -15.89 -11.86 -1.38
CA LEU A 42 -16.02 -11.39 -2.76
C LEU A 42 -15.12 -12.21 -3.70
N ILE A 43 -13.84 -12.38 -3.35
CA ILE A 43 -12.89 -13.17 -4.14
C ILE A 43 -13.35 -14.64 -4.26
N GLN A 44 -13.89 -15.22 -3.20
CA GLN A 44 -14.38 -16.60 -3.22
C GLN A 44 -15.63 -16.76 -4.07
N ARG A 45 -16.58 -15.84 -3.98
CA ARG A 45 -17.88 -15.92 -4.65
C ARG A 45 -17.84 -15.44 -6.10
N VAL A 46 -17.14 -14.35 -6.38
CA VAL A 46 -17.14 -13.71 -7.70
C VAL A 46 -15.88 -14.05 -8.51
N GLY A 47 -14.80 -14.32 -7.83
CA GLY A 47 -13.46 -14.34 -8.43
C GLY A 47 -12.84 -12.97 -8.31
N GLY A 48 -11.59 -12.78 -8.68
CA GLY A 48 -10.96 -11.47 -8.65
C GLY A 48 -11.66 -10.48 -9.59
N ASP A 49 -11.64 -9.21 -9.21
CA ASP A 49 -12.09 -8.10 -10.07
C ASP A 49 -11.01 -7.69 -11.10
N GLY A 50 -10.03 -8.57 -11.31
CA GLY A 50 -8.89 -8.31 -12.19
C GLY A 50 -9.29 -8.27 -13.65
N THR A 51 -8.83 -7.25 -14.36
CA THR A 51 -9.02 -7.07 -15.79
C THR A 51 -7.68 -6.96 -16.52
N VAL A 52 -7.66 -7.39 -17.78
CA VAL A 52 -6.60 -7.05 -18.72
C VAL A 52 -7.19 -6.08 -19.74
N LEU A 53 -6.60 -4.89 -19.83
CA LEU A 53 -6.96 -3.90 -20.81
C LEU A 53 -6.01 -4.03 -21.99
N VAL A 54 -6.54 -4.32 -23.18
CA VAL A 54 -5.75 -4.46 -24.40
C VAL A 54 -5.89 -3.20 -25.21
N VAL A 55 -4.80 -2.48 -25.40
CA VAL A 55 -4.74 -1.23 -26.14
C VAL A 55 -4.24 -1.52 -27.53
N VAL A 56 -5.02 -1.23 -28.56
CA VAL A 56 -4.60 -1.26 -29.96
C VAL A 56 -4.35 0.18 -30.39
N GLU A 57 -3.08 0.51 -30.61
CA GLU A 57 -2.61 1.86 -30.96
C GLU A 57 -2.20 1.90 -32.41
N SER A 58 -2.64 2.93 -33.13
CA SER A 58 -2.15 3.27 -34.45
C SER A 58 -0.92 4.16 -34.38
N LEU A 59 0.20 3.71 -34.93
CA LEU A 59 1.44 4.49 -35.02
C LEU A 59 1.34 5.62 -36.06
N GLU A 60 0.33 5.57 -36.94
CA GLU A 60 -0.01 6.62 -37.90
C GLU A 60 -0.94 7.70 -37.28
N GLY A 61 -1.23 7.60 -35.98
CA GLY A 61 -2.16 8.49 -35.30
C GLY A 61 -3.63 8.24 -35.69
N PRO A 62 -4.49 9.25 -35.70
CA PRO A 62 -5.94 9.12 -35.98
C PRO A 62 -6.26 8.53 -37.36
N SER A 63 -5.38 8.69 -38.32
CA SER A 63 -5.60 8.18 -39.72
C SER A 63 -5.62 6.66 -39.81
N GLY A 64 -4.93 5.99 -38.88
CA GLY A 64 -4.89 4.52 -38.83
C GLY A 64 -5.92 3.87 -37.87
N LEU A 65 -6.80 4.65 -37.24
CA LEU A 65 -7.78 4.13 -36.28
C LEU A 65 -8.68 3.06 -36.87
N ARG A 66 -9.14 3.21 -38.11
CA ARG A 66 -9.96 2.20 -38.81
C ARG A 66 -9.29 0.84 -38.96
N LYS A 67 -7.95 0.81 -39.08
CA LYS A 67 -7.18 -0.45 -39.11
C LYS A 67 -7.24 -1.12 -37.72
N ALA A 68 -7.11 -0.34 -36.64
CA ALA A 68 -7.25 -0.83 -35.28
C ALA A 68 -8.66 -1.35 -34.97
N GLU A 69 -9.68 -0.66 -35.46
CA GLU A 69 -11.10 -1.07 -35.37
C GLU A 69 -11.35 -2.41 -36.07
N ALA A 70 -10.75 -2.62 -37.24
CA ALA A 70 -10.86 -3.87 -37.99
C ALA A 70 -10.17 -5.05 -37.26
N LEU A 71 -9.07 -4.80 -36.56
CA LEU A 71 -8.33 -5.81 -35.81
C LEU A 71 -9.02 -6.20 -34.48
N ALA A 72 -9.74 -5.29 -33.84
CA ALA A 72 -10.32 -5.49 -32.51
C ALA A 72 -11.22 -6.75 -32.41
N PRO A 73 -12.20 -7.00 -33.33
CA PRO A 73 -13.02 -8.20 -33.30
C PRO A 73 -12.23 -9.50 -33.54
N VAL A 74 -11.15 -9.42 -34.30
CA VAL A 74 -10.27 -10.57 -34.57
C VAL A 74 -9.54 -10.96 -33.29
N LEU A 75 -8.90 -10.00 -32.64
CA LEU A 75 -8.23 -10.21 -31.36
C LEU A 75 -9.22 -10.69 -30.28
N ALA A 76 -10.42 -10.11 -30.24
CA ALA A 76 -11.43 -10.52 -29.28
C ALA A 76 -11.82 -11.99 -29.42
N ARG A 77 -11.99 -12.48 -30.66
CA ARG A 77 -12.26 -13.89 -30.94
C ARG A 77 -11.08 -14.76 -30.53
N ASP A 78 -9.88 -14.41 -30.94
CA ASP A 78 -8.69 -15.20 -30.67
C ASP A 78 -8.37 -15.26 -29.16
N PHE A 79 -8.69 -14.23 -28.39
CA PHE A 79 -8.61 -14.29 -26.93
C PHE A 79 -9.67 -15.24 -26.35
N LEU A 80 -10.92 -15.22 -26.83
CA LEU A 80 -11.96 -16.14 -26.38
C LEU A 80 -11.62 -17.59 -26.71
N ASP A 81 -10.91 -17.85 -27.82
CA ASP A 81 -10.43 -19.18 -28.23
C ASP A 81 -9.38 -19.77 -27.26
N LEU A 82 -8.82 -18.98 -26.33
CA LEU A 82 -8.03 -19.50 -25.22
C LEU A 82 -8.86 -20.36 -24.26
N GLY A 83 -10.19 -20.28 -24.34
CA GLY A 83 -11.14 -21.12 -23.66
C GLY A 83 -11.77 -20.47 -22.42
N PRO A 84 -12.98 -20.94 -22.05
CA PRO A 84 -13.82 -20.35 -20.98
C PRO A 84 -13.21 -20.54 -19.58
N SER A 85 -12.25 -21.46 -19.42
CA SER A 85 -11.50 -21.61 -18.17
C SER A 85 -10.44 -20.52 -17.95
N GLN A 86 -10.10 -19.75 -18.99
CA GLN A 86 -9.08 -18.72 -18.94
C GLN A 86 -9.67 -17.32 -19.11
N ILE A 87 -10.56 -17.15 -20.07
CA ILE A 87 -11.18 -15.86 -20.39
C ILE A 87 -12.70 -16.04 -20.34
N ARG A 88 -13.34 -15.24 -19.50
CA ARG A 88 -14.79 -15.23 -19.29
C ARG A 88 -15.47 -14.45 -20.40
N SER A 89 -14.99 -13.25 -20.68
CA SER A 89 -15.56 -12.36 -21.69
C SER A 89 -14.52 -11.38 -22.22
N VAL A 90 -14.75 -10.93 -23.46
CA VAL A 90 -13.98 -9.87 -24.11
C VAL A 90 -14.95 -8.82 -24.63
N GLN A 91 -14.86 -7.63 -24.08
CA GLN A 91 -15.67 -6.49 -24.51
C GLN A 91 -14.81 -5.59 -25.40
N TRP A 92 -15.11 -5.55 -26.67
CA TRP A 92 -14.40 -4.77 -27.68
C TRP A 92 -15.26 -3.68 -28.33
N SER A 93 -16.61 -3.82 -28.24
CA SER A 93 -17.57 -2.87 -28.79
C SER A 93 -18.64 -2.53 -27.74
N MET A 94 -19.14 -1.31 -27.81
CA MET A 94 -20.28 -0.82 -27.03
C MET A 94 -21.58 -0.88 -27.84
N THR A 95 -21.54 -1.25 -29.13
CA THR A 95 -22.72 -1.32 -30.00
C THR A 95 -23.79 -2.27 -29.48
N PRO A 96 -23.49 -3.53 -29.09
CA PRO A 96 -24.51 -4.44 -28.57
C PRO A 96 -25.16 -3.91 -27.29
N ILE A 97 -24.36 -3.22 -26.45
CA ILE A 97 -24.85 -2.63 -25.20
C ILE A 97 -25.77 -1.44 -25.50
N ARG A 98 -25.40 -0.56 -26.44
CA ARG A 98 -26.23 0.54 -26.88
C ARG A 98 -27.57 0.03 -27.44
N GLU A 99 -27.52 -0.95 -28.36
CA GLU A 99 -28.68 -1.55 -28.97
C GLU A 99 -29.61 -2.18 -27.91
N TRP A 100 -29.03 -2.85 -26.90
CA TRP A 100 -29.83 -3.41 -25.80
C TRP A 100 -30.64 -2.32 -25.10
N TYR A 101 -30.03 -1.21 -24.70
CA TYR A 101 -30.74 -0.13 -24.02
C TYR A 101 -31.70 0.63 -24.96
N GLU A 102 -31.31 0.85 -26.21
CA GLU A 102 -32.18 1.50 -27.21
C GLU A 102 -33.44 0.69 -27.54
N ASN A 103 -33.32 -0.64 -27.57
CA ASN A 103 -34.44 -1.50 -27.86
C ASN A 103 -35.38 -1.70 -26.65
N HIS A 104 -34.84 -1.68 -25.44
CA HIS A 104 -35.59 -1.96 -24.22
C HIS A 104 -35.80 -0.75 -23.33
N TRP A 105 -35.55 0.49 -23.83
CA TRP A 105 -35.62 1.69 -23.01
C TRP A 105 -36.92 1.86 -22.22
N PRO A 106 -38.12 1.45 -22.69
CA PRO A 106 -39.33 1.63 -21.92
C PRO A 106 -39.33 0.88 -20.58
N LEU A 107 -38.68 -0.28 -20.53
CA LEU A 107 -38.58 -1.07 -19.33
C LEU A 107 -37.64 -0.44 -18.26
N PHE A 108 -36.74 0.50 -18.66
CA PHE A 108 -35.85 1.20 -17.74
C PHE A 108 -36.44 2.49 -17.15
N VAL A 109 -37.63 2.89 -17.62
CA VAL A 109 -38.38 4.01 -17.07
C VAL A 109 -39.08 3.60 -15.78
N PRO A 110 -39.06 4.41 -14.70
CA PRO A 110 -39.83 4.11 -13.50
C PRO A 110 -41.34 3.98 -13.77
N VAL A 111 -42.00 3.07 -13.08
CA VAL A 111 -43.44 2.81 -13.24
C VAL A 111 -44.29 4.07 -13.06
N GLU A 112 -43.94 4.89 -12.05
CA GLU A 112 -44.61 6.17 -11.76
C GLU A 112 -44.54 7.15 -12.94
N ASP A 113 -43.40 7.24 -13.61
CA ASP A 113 -43.23 8.12 -14.74
C ASP A 113 -43.93 7.59 -15.99
N LEU A 114 -43.95 6.26 -16.16
CA LEU A 114 -44.80 5.63 -17.19
C LEU A 114 -46.28 5.91 -16.96
N ARG A 115 -46.76 5.86 -15.70
CA ARG A 115 -48.14 6.19 -15.35
C ARG A 115 -48.46 7.66 -15.64
N LYS A 116 -47.58 8.58 -15.24
CA LYS A 116 -47.73 10.01 -15.55
C LYS A 116 -47.78 10.25 -17.07
N ALA A 117 -46.91 9.59 -17.84
CA ALA A 117 -46.89 9.67 -19.28
C ALA A 117 -48.19 9.17 -19.91
N ARG A 118 -48.69 8.01 -19.41
CA ARG A 118 -50.02 7.47 -19.84
C ARG A 118 -51.13 8.47 -19.60
N ASP A 119 -51.21 9.03 -18.39
CA ASP A 119 -52.29 9.92 -18.00
C ASP A 119 -52.22 11.23 -18.80
N ALA A 120 -51.01 11.76 -19.03
CA ALA A 120 -50.82 12.93 -19.88
C ALA A 120 -51.23 12.69 -21.35
N ILE A 121 -50.86 11.49 -21.88
CA ILE A 121 -51.27 11.11 -23.25
C ILE A 121 -52.81 10.97 -23.31
N LYS A 122 -53.46 10.36 -22.32
CA LYS A 122 -54.94 10.27 -22.24
C LYS A 122 -55.58 11.60 -22.22
N ASP A 123 -55.12 12.56 -21.46
CA ASP A 123 -55.64 13.91 -21.37
C ASP A 123 -55.43 14.66 -22.67
N GLU A 124 -54.30 14.53 -23.35
CA GLU A 124 -54.04 15.15 -24.63
C GLU A 124 -54.96 14.59 -25.73
N VAL A 125 -55.12 13.26 -25.74
CA VAL A 125 -56.05 12.55 -26.65
C VAL A 125 -57.49 13.02 -26.42
N ARG A 126 -57.93 13.11 -25.13
CA ARG A 126 -59.27 13.61 -24.76
C ARG A 126 -59.49 15.04 -25.24
N LYS A 127 -58.56 15.98 -24.94
CA LYS A 127 -58.62 17.38 -25.38
C LYS A 127 -58.76 17.51 -26.91
N ARG A 128 -57.93 16.76 -27.65
CA ARG A 128 -57.97 16.78 -29.12
C ARG A 128 -59.23 16.09 -29.69
N THR A 129 -59.76 15.09 -29.03
CA THR A 129 -60.97 14.44 -29.44
C THR A 129 -62.20 15.31 -29.18
N ALA A 130 -62.24 16.04 -28.06
CA ALA A 130 -63.27 17.03 -27.76
C ALA A 130 -63.19 18.23 -28.72
N ALA A 131 -61.99 18.77 -29.01
CA ALA A 131 -61.81 19.85 -29.97
C ALA A 131 -62.21 19.48 -31.43
N ALA A 132 -62.19 18.20 -31.76
CA ALA A 132 -62.58 17.70 -33.11
C ALA A 132 -64.08 17.33 -33.23
N ASN A 133 -64.85 17.40 -32.15
CA ASN A 133 -66.27 17.14 -32.18
C ASN A 133 -67.07 18.45 -32.22
N PRO A 134 -67.66 18.83 -33.37
CA PRO A 134 -68.37 20.07 -33.51
C PRO A 134 -69.65 20.17 -32.66
N LEU A 135 -70.10 19.08 -31.98
CA LEU A 135 -71.30 19.01 -31.13
C LEU A 135 -70.95 19.00 -29.63
N ALA A 136 -69.69 19.08 -29.26
CA ALA A 136 -69.26 19.14 -27.84
C ALA A 136 -69.42 20.64 -27.39
N VAL A 137 -70.56 20.99 -26.89
CA VAL A 137 -70.75 22.18 -26.06
C VAL A 137 -70.17 21.85 -24.70
N SER A 138 -69.13 22.59 -24.27
CA SER A 138 -68.61 22.52 -22.92
C SER A 138 -69.68 23.00 -21.94
N LEU A 139 -70.24 22.13 -21.16
CA LEU A 139 -71.17 22.43 -20.08
C LEU A 139 -70.45 22.61 -18.72
N ASP A 140 -69.14 22.76 -18.72
CA ASP A 140 -68.32 22.93 -17.51
C ASP A 140 -67.55 24.27 -17.60
N ASP A 141 -68.31 25.37 -17.51
CA ASP A 141 -67.83 26.64 -17.04
C ASP A 141 -68.37 26.85 -15.62
N GLU A 142 -67.68 26.35 -14.62
CA GLU A 142 -67.59 26.93 -13.29
C GLU A 142 -66.74 25.98 -12.35
N ASP A 143 -65.61 26.56 -11.88
CA ASP A 143 -64.86 26.12 -10.70
C ASP A 143 -64.25 24.72 -10.65
N GLU A 144 -63.41 24.32 -11.62
CA GLU A 144 -62.30 23.43 -11.29
C GLU A 144 -60.97 24.19 -11.34
N ALA A 145 -60.34 24.29 -10.17
CA ALA A 145 -58.98 24.81 -10.05
C ALA A 145 -58.11 24.19 -11.16
N ALA A 146 -57.40 25.00 -11.90
CA ALA A 146 -56.52 24.58 -12.98
C ALA A 146 -55.66 23.40 -12.52
N PRO A 147 -55.68 22.26 -13.25
CA PRO A 147 -54.85 21.14 -12.89
C PRO A 147 -53.41 21.65 -12.80
N ALA A 148 -52.74 21.30 -11.68
CA ALA A 148 -51.34 21.65 -11.52
C ALA A 148 -50.58 21.36 -12.82
N PRO A 149 -49.68 22.24 -13.28
CA PRO A 149 -49.01 22.06 -14.57
C PRO A 149 -48.42 20.68 -14.57
N ALA A 150 -48.85 19.84 -15.54
CA ALA A 150 -48.29 18.53 -15.75
C ALA A 150 -46.77 18.70 -15.76
N THR A 151 -46.08 17.95 -14.91
CA THR A 151 -44.64 18.01 -14.85
C THR A 151 -44.09 17.91 -16.28
N PRO A 152 -43.16 18.77 -16.71
CA PRO A 152 -42.74 18.89 -18.11
C PRO A 152 -42.34 17.57 -18.78
N GLU A 153 -41.93 16.57 -18.00
CA GLU A 153 -41.46 15.25 -18.47
C GLU A 153 -42.53 14.32 -19.05
N ALA A 154 -43.80 14.46 -18.66
CA ALA A 154 -44.85 13.57 -19.12
C ALA A 154 -45.39 13.89 -20.53
N ALA A 155 -45.36 15.15 -20.97
CA ALA A 155 -45.72 15.54 -22.33
C ALA A 155 -44.61 15.35 -23.38
N ASP A 156 -43.39 15.04 -22.91
CA ASP A 156 -42.18 14.99 -23.72
C ASP A 156 -42.16 13.85 -24.76
N PHE A 157 -42.91 12.79 -24.54
CA PHE A 157 -42.99 11.65 -25.47
C PHE A 157 -43.54 12.02 -26.85
N LEU A 158 -44.42 12.98 -26.91
CA LEU A 158 -45.03 13.46 -28.17
C LEU A 158 -44.48 14.79 -28.66
N ASP A 159 -43.64 15.51 -27.90
CA ASP A 159 -43.05 16.76 -28.29
C ASP A 159 -41.88 16.55 -29.26
N PRO A 160 -41.98 16.98 -30.53
CA PRO A 160 -40.91 16.79 -31.51
C PRO A 160 -39.59 17.51 -31.17
N ASN A 161 -39.65 18.53 -30.30
CA ASN A 161 -38.47 19.32 -29.90
C ASN A 161 -37.71 18.74 -28.71
N LYS A 162 -38.22 17.66 -28.07
CA LYS A 162 -37.58 17.06 -26.93
C LYS A 162 -37.06 15.65 -27.30
N PRO A 163 -35.81 15.33 -26.90
CA PRO A 163 -35.27 14.00 -27.22
C PRO A 163 -36.06 12.87 -26.50
N LEU A 164 -36.32 11.79 -27.21
CA LEU A 164 -36.88 10.57 -26.61
C LEU A 164 -35.87 10.00 -25.62
N PRO A 165 -36.32 9.21 -24.61
CA PRO A 165 -35.40 8.47 -23.76
C PRO A 165 -34.38 7.63 -24.52
N ARG A 166 -34.78 7.05 -25.66
CA ARG A 166 -33.91 6.34 -26.61
C ARG A 166 -32.78 7.26 -27.14
N GLU A 167 -33.11 8.50 -27.52
CA GLU A 167 -32.16 9.48 -28.06
C GLU A 167 -31.19 9.94 -26.96
N ARG A 168 -31.66 10.14 -25.72
CA ARG A 168 -30.82 10.43 -24.56
C ARG A 168 -29.89 9.23 -24.22
N ILE A 169 -30.32 8.00 -24.48
CA ILE A 169 -29.43 6.83 -24.36
C ILE A 169 -28.35 6.91 -25.44
N ALA A 170 -28.75 7.17 -26.72
CA ALA A 170 -27.80 7.30 -27.81
C ALA A 170 -26.72 8.37 -27.51
N GLU A 171 -27.13 9.54 -27.01
CA GLU A 171 -26.21 10.63 -26.59
C GLU A 171 -25.17 10.16 -25.57
N ARG A 172 -25.51 9.27 -24.62
CA ARG A 172 -24.54 8.70 -23.68
C ARG A 172 -23.49 7.83 -24.34
N PHE A 173 -23.80 7.28 -25.51
CA PHE A 173 -22.91 6.43 -26.27
C PHE A 173 -22.16 7.18 -27.39
N GLU A 174 -22.45 8.46 -27.67
CA GLU A 174 -21.77 9.28 -28.67
C GLU A 174 -20.26 9.42 -28.46
N ARG A 175 -19.83 9.28 -27.19
CA ARG A 175 -18.41 9.25 -26.85
C ARG A 175 -17.66 8.05 -27.43
N TYR A 176 -18.37 6.97 -27.81
CA TYR A 176 -17.77 5.76 -28.39
C TYR A 176 -17.80 5.88 -29.91
N VAL A 177 -16.64 6.15 -30.52
CA VAL A 177 -16.51 6.34 -31.96
C VAL A 177 -16.78 5.00 -32.66
N ASP A 178 -17.79 4.97 -33.55
CA ASP A 178 -18.25 3.76 -34.24
C ASP A 178 -18.52 2.56 -33.32
N GLY A 179 -18.87 2.85 -32.05
CA GLY A 179 -19.13 1.83 -31.03
C GLY A 179 -17.87 1.31 -30.32
N PHE A 180 -16.67 1.81 -30.64
CA PHE A 180 -15.43 1.40 -29.98
C PHE A 180 -15.06 2.32 -28.81
N MET A 181 -14.35 1.76 -27.83
CA MET A 181 -13.77 2.51 -26.70
C MET A 181 -12.48 3.18 -27.14
N VAL A 182 -12.59 4.35 -27.76
CA VAL A 182 -11.47 5.10 -28.34
C VAL A 182 -10.95 6.12 -27.35
N ALA A 183 -9.63 6.24 -27.22
CA ALA A 183 -9.00 7.26 -26.41
C ALA A 183 -9.21 8.68 -27.00
N PRO A 184 -9.12 9.75 -26.18
CA PRO A 184 -9.36 11.13 -26.64
C PRO A 184 -8.43 11.62 -27.74
N ASP A 185 -7.26 10.96 -27.92
CA ASP A 185 -6.32 11.24 -29.02
C ASP A 185 -6.75 10.66 -30.38
N HIS A 186 -7.84 9.89 -30.41
CA HIS A 186 -8.32 9.15 -31.59
C HIS A 186 -7.26 8.27 -32.28
N ALA A 187 -6.21 7.90 -31.57
CA ALA A 187 -5.11 7.09 -32.10
C ALA A 187 -5.10 5.66 -31.53
N SER A 188 -5.91 5.37 -30.54
CA SER A 188 -5.96 4.06 -29.90
C SER A 188 -7.36 3.69 -29.44
N LEU A 189 -7.64 2.40 -29.42
CA LEU A 189 -8.84 1.81 -28.84
C LEU A 189 -8.49 0.76 -27.80
N THR A 190 -9.45 0.45 -26.93
CA THR A 190 -9.27 -0.47 -25.80
C THR A 190 -10.28 -1.59 -25.82
N LEU A 191 -9.81 -2.82 -25.61
CA LEU A 191 -10.64 -3.98 -25.33
C LEU A 191 -10.52 -4.32 -23.83
N ILE A 192 -11.63 -4.70 -23.20
CA ILE A 192 -11.67 -5.18 -21.82
C ILE A 192 -11.73 -6.70 -21.82
N VAL A 193 -10.71 -7.35 -21.34
CA VAL A 193 -10.65 -8.80 -21.19
C VAL A 193 -10.86 -9.15 -19.72
N ARG A 194 -11.87 -9.97 -19.43
CA ARG A 194 -12.14 -10.47 -18.08
C ARG A 194 -11.71 -11.93 -17.97
N PRO A 195 -10.69 -12.24 -17.16
CA PRO A 195 -10.28 -13.60 -16.89
C PRO A 195 -11.35 -14.42 -16.17
N ALA A 196 -11.36 -15.72 -16.39
CA ALA A 196 -12.28 -16.65 -15.72
C ALA A 196 -11.81 -17.07 -14.32
N GLY A 197 -10.51 -16.87 -14.02
CA GLY A 197 -9.89 -17.28 -12.77
C GLY A 197 -10.17 -16.34 -11.60
N THR A 198 -10.01 -16.86 -10.41
CA THR A 198 -9.98 -16.11 -9.16
C THR A 198 -8.70 -15.32 -9.05
N SER A 199 -8.50 -14.59 -7.93
CA SER A 199 -7.23 -13.98 -7.56
C SER A 199 -6.08 -14.88 -8.01
N LEU A 200 -5.67 -14.71 -9.25
CA LEU A 200 -4.60 -15.49 -9.84
C LEU A 200 -3.33 -15.12 -9.06
N GLY A 201 -2.60 -16.11 -8.60
CA GLY A 201 -1.25 -15.88 -8.14
C GLY A 201 -0.43 -15.22 -9.26
N VAL A 202 0.64 -14.54 -8.92
CA VAL A 202 1.47 -13.84 -9.93
C VAL A 202 1.88 -14.78 -11.08
N SER A 203 2.17 -16.05 -10.78
CA SER A 203 2.52 -17.08 -11.77
C SER A 203 1.41 -17.34 -12.78
N GLU A 204 0.18 -17.43 -12.31
CA GLU A 204 -1.01 -17.68 -13.14
C GLU A 204 -1.39 -16.46 -13.95
N ALA A 205 -1.37 -15.27 -13.32
CA ALA A 205 -1.59 -14.00 -14.02
C ALA A 205 -0.55 -13.81 -15.15
N ARG A 206 0.74 -14.08 -14.85
CA ARG A 206 1.82 -14.02 -15.84
C ARG A 206 1.61 -15.04 -16.97
N ALA A 207 1.22 -16.27 -16.64
CA ALA A 207 0.93 -17.30 -17.63
C ALA A 207 -0.23 -16.91 -18.55
N LEU A 208 -1.26 -16.24 -18.01
CA LEU A 208 -2.36 -15.73 -18.83
C LEU A 208 -1.90 -14.59 -19.76
N VAL A 209 -1.23 -13.57 -19.21
CA VAL A 209 -0.73 -12.45 -20.01
C VAL A 209 0.24 -12.91 -21.08
N ASN A 210 1.11 -13.89 -20.79
CA ASN A 210 2.02 -14.48 -21.79
C ASN A 210 1.26 -15.22 -22.90
N ARG A 211 0.17 -15.93 -22.60
CA ARG A 211 -0.67 -16.56 -23.61
C ARG A 211 -1.39 -15.52 -24.46
N MET A 212 -1.88 -14.45 -23.86
CA MET A 212 -2.47 -13.33 -24.62
C MET A 212 -1.42 -12.65 -25.52
N GLN A 213 -0.19 -12.47 -25.00
CA GLN A 213 0.91 -11.96 -25.82
C GLN A 213 1.20 -12.90 -27.01
N ALA A 214 1.22 -14.21 -26.81
CA ALA A 214 1.40 -15.18 -27.89
C ALA A 214 0.27 -15.14 -28.94
N VAL A 215 -0.96 -14.76 -28.56
CA VAL A 215 -2.03 -14.46 -29.52
C VAL A 215 -1.67 -13.22 -30.35
N VAL A 216 -1.27 -12.14 -29.72
CA VAL A 216 -0.85 -10.90 -30.39
C VAL A 216 0.32 -11.14 -31.33
N ASP A 217 1.31 -11.95 -30.91
CA ASP A 217 2.49 -12.27 -31.69
C ASP A 217 2.16 -13.02 -32.99
N ARG A 218 1.05 -13.78 -33.06
CA ARG A 218 0.55 -14.40 -34.29
C ARG A 218 0.12 -13.38 -35.35
N HIS A 219 -0.35 -12.22 -34.92
CA HIS A 219 -0.74 -11.10 -35.78
C HIS A 219 0.38 -10.12 -36.10
N LYS A 220 1.63 -10.41 -35.66
CA LYS A 220 2.76 -9.50 -35.84
C LYS A 220 2.96 -9.05 -37.30
N PRO A 221 2.87 -9.92 -38.36
CA PRO A 221 2.99 -9.47 -39.73
C PRO A 221 1.92 -8.47 -40.17
N GLU A 222 0.71 -8.61 -39.61
CA GLU A 222 -0.43 -7.73 -39.87
C GLU A 222 -0.25 -6.40 -39.15
N LEU A 223 0.19 -6.45 -37.86
CA LEU A 223 0.50 -5.28 -37.06
C LEU A 223 1.60 -4.41 -37.69
N GLU A 224 2.68 -5.05 -38.22
CA GLU A 224 3.78 -4.34 -38.88
C GLU A 224 3.31 -3.71 -40.20
N ARG A 225 2.53 -4.43 -41.01
CA ARG A 225 2.00 -3.92 -42.28
C ARG A 225 1.07 -2.72 -42.06
N ASP A 226 0.25 -2.77 -41.05
CA ASP A 226 -0.79 -1.78 -40.81
C ASP A 226 -0.34 -0.67 -39.82
N HIS A 227 0.92 -0.71 -39.41
CA HIS A 227 1.53 0.22 -38.41
C HIS A 227 0.74 0.32 -37.11
N LEU A 228 0.35 -0.85 -36.59
CA LEU A 228 -0.37 -0.99 -35.33
C LEU A 228 0.56 -1.53 -34.23
N ARG A 229 0.29 -1.15 -33.01
CA ARG A 229 0.90 -1.69 -31.79
C ARG A 229 -0.18 -2.16 -30.83
N VAL A 230 0.03 -3.33 -30.24
CA VAL A 230 -0.82 -3.85 -29.17
C VAL A 230 -0.05 -3.76 -27.87
N GLY A 231 -0.66 -3.12 -26.86
CA GLY A 231 -0.15 -3.02 -25.51
C GLY A 231 -1.14 -3.61 -24.51
N PHE A 232 -0.62 -3.94 -23.31
CA PHE A 232 -1.44 -4.44 -22.22
C PHE A 232 -1.45 -3.45 -21.05
N GLY A 233 -2.60 -3.24 -20.44
CA GLY A 233 -2.82 -2.49 -19.23
C GLY A 233 -3.80 -3.22 -18.31
N GLY A 234 -4.32 -2.53 -17.33
CA GLY A 234 -5.27 -3.11 -16.37
C GLY A 234 -4.58 -3.74 -15.15
N THR A 235 -5.38 -4.39 -14.32
CA THR A 235 -4.98 -4.85 -13.00
C THR A 235 -3.87 -5.91 -13.04
N PHE A 236 -3.99 -6.92 -13.93
CA PHE A 236 -3.02 -8.02 -13.98
C PHE A 236 -1.64 -7.61 -14.49
N PRO A 237 -1.49 -6.90 -15.61
CA PRO A 237 -0.18 -6.45 -16.06
C PRO A 237 0.51 -5.54 -15.05
N LEU A 238 -0.22 -4.63 -14.39
CA LEU A 238 0.32 -3.79 -13.32
C LEU A 238 0.77 -4.61 -12.11
N PHE A 239 -0.05 -5.56 -11.67
CA PHE A 239 0.28 -6.44 -10.55
C PHE A 239 1.55 -7.27 -10.81
N ILE A 240 1.73 -7.78 -12.03
CA ILE A 240 2.94 -8.52 -12.42
C ILE A 240 4.16 -7.58 -12.38
N ALA A 241 4.05 -6.38 -12.97
CA ALA A 241 5.13 -5.40 -12.99
C ALA A 241 5.52 -4.91 -11.59
N GLU A 242 4.53 -4.66 -10.72
CA GLU A 242 4.78 -4.31 -9.32
C GLU A 242 5.48 -5.44 -8.57
N TYR A 243 5.06 -6.68 -8.76
CA TYR A 243 5.70 -7.83 -8.13
C TYR A 243 7.15 -7.99 -8.60
N GLU A 244 7.42 -7.86 -9.90
CA GLU A 244 8.78 -7.93 -10.45
C GLU A 244 9.66 -6.80 -9.93
N ALA A 245 9.10 -5.59 -9.83
CA ALA A 245 9.79 -4.45 -9.24
C ALA A 245 10.15 -4.71 -7.77
N ILE A 246 9.22 -5.25 -6.96
CA ILE A 246 9.48 -5.59 -5.56
C ILE A 246 10.58 -6.65 -5.44
N ILE A 247 10.53 -7.72 -6.23
CA ILE A 247 11.56 -8.78 -6.19
C ILE A 247 12.94 -8.22 -6.58
N GLY A 248 13.00 -7.44 -7.66
CA GLY A 248 14.23 -6.79 -8.10
C GLY A 248 14.80 -5.84 -7.05
N ASP A 249 13.94 -5.07 -6.42
CA ASP A 249 14.27 -4.14 -5.35
C ASP A 249 14.83 -4.84 -4.10
N VAL A 250 14.15 -5.88 -3.64
CA VAL A 250 14.60 -6.69 -2.48
C VAL A 250 15.98 -7.27 -2.72
N ALA A 251 16.20 -7.88 -3.90
CA ALA A 251 17.48 -8.46 -4.25
C ALA A 251 18.57 -7.38 -4.40
N GLY A 252 18.29 -6.29 -5.09
CA GLY A 252 19.20 -5.18 -5.32
C GLY A 252 19.63 -4.50 -4.01
N THR A 253 18.69 -4.13 -3.17
CA THR A 253 18.96 -3.47 -1.88
C THR A 253 19.72 -4.39 -0.93
N ALA A 254 19.41 -5.70 -0.91
CA ALA A 254 20.15 -6.67 -0.10
C ALA A 254 21.61 -6.81 -0.56
N VAL A 255 21.86 -6.91 -1.87
CA VAL A 255 23.23 -7.01 -2.42
C VAL A 255 24.02 -5.72 -2.12
N ILE A 256 23.44 -4.54 -2.33
CA ILE A 256 24.07 -3.26 -2.02
C ILE A 256 24.42 -3.20 -0.52
N CYS A 257 23.45 -3.49 0.35
CA CYS A 257 23.62 -3.49 1.79
C CYS A 257 24.77 -4.41 2.23
N VAL A 258 24.70 -5.70 1.88
CA VAL A 258 25.72 -6.69 2.28
C VAL A 258 27.10 -6.30 1.76
N SER A 259 27.21 -5.88 0.49
CA SER A 259 28.48 -5.50 -0.11
C SER A 259 29.11 -4.27 0.58
N MET A 260 28.33 -3.21 0.79
CA MET A 260 28.80 -2.00 1.45
C MET A 260 29.17 -2.23 2.91
N VAL A 261 28.41 -3.04 3.64
CA VAL A 261 28.71 -3.42 5.02
C VAL A 261 30.02 -4.20 5.08
N LEU A 262 30.21 -5.22 4.26
CA LEU A 262 31.46 -6.03 4.23
C LEU A 262 32.68 -5.18 3.83
N ILE A 263 32.52 -4.29 2.86
CA ILE A 263 33.58 -3.34 2.48
C ILE A 263 33.94 -2.42 3.66
N SER A 264 32.94 -1.88 4.36
CA SER A 264 33.17 -1.00 5.52
C SER A 264 33.91 -1.70 6.64
N ILE A 265 33.56 -2.95 6.93
CA ILE A 265 34.27 -3.78 7.91
C ILE A 265 35.70 -4.06 7.47
N LEU A 266 35.92 -4.36 6.18
CA LEU A 266 37.25 -4.58 5.62
C LEU A 266 38.12 -3.33 5.75
N LEU A 267 37.59 -2.16 5.43
CA LEU A 267 38.29 -0.88 5.53
C LEU A 267 38.68 -0.54 6.98
N PHE A 268 37.79 -0.82 7.93
CA PHE A 268 38.00 -0.56 9.34
C PHE A 268 39.00 -1.54 9.98
N PHE A 269 38.75 -2.83 9.87
CA PHE A 269 39.57 -3.86 10.51
C PHE A 269 40.79 -4.26 9.69
N ARG A 270 40.81 -4.02 8.37
CA ARG A 270 41.89 -4.36 7.43
C ARG A 270 42.31 -5.84 7.53
N ASP A 271 41.35 -6.71 7.78
CA ASP A 271 41.57 -8.13 8.01
C ASP A 271 40.42 -8.95 7.44
N LEU A 272 40.69 -9.69 6.37
CA LEU A 272 39.69 -10.48 5.66
C LEU A 272 39.11 -11.60 6.52
N ARG A 273 39.87 -12.13 7.51
CA ARG A 273 39.39 -13.20 8.40
C ARG A 273 38.27 -12.70 9.30
N SER A 274 38.41 -11.50 9.84
CA SER A 274 37.36 -10.83 10.64
C SER A 274 36.11 -10.56 9.79
N VAL A 275 36.30 -10.08 8.57
CA VAL A 275 35.20 -9.80 7.63
C VAL A 275 34.40 -11.07 7.31
N THR A 276 35.13 -12.16 6.95
CA THR A 276 34.48 -13.44 6.59
C THR A 276 33.80 -14.08 7.78
N ALA A 277 34.44 -14.08 8.97
CA ALA A 277 33.83 -14.66 10.17
C ALA A 277 32.55 -13.93 10.59
N LEU A 278 32.57 -12.59 10.58
CA LEU A 278 31.42 -11.80 10.95
C LEU A 278 30.31 -11.84 9.89
N GLY A 279 30.69 -11.72 8.61
CA GLY A 279 29.75 -11.81 7.50
C GLY A 279 29.01 -13.14 7.48
N LEU A 280 29.73 -14.25 7.65
CA LEU A 280 29.10 -15.60 7.73
C LEU A 280 28.17 -15.75 8.94
N ALA A 281 28.54 -15.21 10.10
CA ALA A 281 27.70 -15.26 11.30
C ALA A 281 26.39 -14.50 11.11
N VAL A 282 26.42 -13.32 10.50
CA VAL A 282 25.20 -12.51 10.22
C VAL A 282 24.36 -13.13 9.14
N LEU A 283 24.95 -13.60 8.03
CA LEU A 283 24.21 -14.27 6.96
C LEU A 283 23.53 -15.55 7.45
N MET A 284 24.18 -16.30 8.35
CA MET A 284 23.55 -17.43 9.01
C MET A 284 22.36 -17.01 9.88
N ALA A 285 22.49 -15.95 10.67
CA ALA A 285 21.41 -15.44 11.49
C ALA A 285 20.19 -15.03 10.63
N VAL A 286 20.44 -14.35 9.51
CA VAL A 286 19.41 -13.97 8.52
C VAL A 286 18.76 -15.23 7.94
N ALA A 287 19.53 -16.21 7.50
CA ALA A 287 18.98 -17.46 6.94
C ALA A 287 18.09 -18.19 7.96
N VAL A 288 18.51 -18.28 9.23
CA VAL A 288 17.72 -18.90 10.30
C VAL A 288 16.46 -18.07 10.59
N THR A 289 16.54 -16.73 10.58
CA THR A 289 15.40 -15.85 10.78
C THR A 289 14.33 -16.09 9.71
N PHE A 290 14.70 -16.13 8.43
CA PHE A 290 13.74 -16.39 7.35
C PHE A 290 13.27 -17.86 7.33
N GLY A 291 14.11 -18.81 7.71
CA GLY A 291 13.68 -20.20 7.92
C GLY A 291 12.60 -20.33 8.99
N LEU A 292 12.75 -19.65 10.14
CA LEU A 292 11.74 -19.59 11.19
C LEU A 292 10.49 -18.83 10.73
N THR A 293 10.66 -17.76 9.95
CA THR A 293 9.54 -17.02 9.35
C THR A 293 8.67 -17.96 8.50
N ARG A 294 9.26 -18.83 7.71
CA ARG A 294 8.53 -19.83 6.93
C ARG A 294 7.70 -20.78 7.81
N LEU A 295 8.23 -21.18 8.96
CA LEU A 295 7.54 -22.09 9.88
C LEU A 295 6.40 -21.40 10.65
N VAL A 296 6.56 -20.12 11.02
CA VAL A 296 5.63 -19.43 11.92
C VAL A 296 4.60 -18.59 11.14
N ILE A 297 5.03 -17.91 10.09
CA ILE A 297 4.21 -16.96 9.31
C ILE A 297 3.80 -17.60 7.97
N GLY A 298 4.74 -18.26 7.28
CA GLY A 298 4.51 -18.95 6.02
C GLY A 298 4.77 -18.13 4.75
N TYR A 299 4.75 -16.79 4.82
CA TYR A 299 4.96 -15.89 3.70
C TYR A 299 5.58 -14.56 4.14
N LEU A 300 6.00 -13.74 3.20
CA LEU A 300 6.44 -12.36 3.40
C LEU A 300 5.42 -11.41 2.77
N ASN A 301 5.19 -10.28 3.40
CA ASN A 301 4.51 -9.16 2.75
C ASN A 301 5.54 -8.13 2.26
N THR A 302 5.09 -7.16 1.50
CA THR A 302 5.95 -6.09 0.94
C THR A 302 6.78 -5.39 2.01
N GLN A 303 6.23 -5.17 3.21
CA GLN A 303 6.94 -4.51 4.31
C GLN A 303 8.06 -5.39 4.90
N THR A 304 7.86 -6.72 4.97
CA THR A 304 8.80 -7.66 5.60
C THR A 304 9.87 -8.17 4.66
N ALA A 305 9.68 -8.05 3.35
CA ALA A 305 10.64 -8.53 2.37
C ALA A 305 12.01 -7.81 2.47
N PHE A 306 12.01 -6.53 2.86
CA PHE A 306 13.23 -5.73 3.01
C PHE A 306 13.93 -5.87 4.37
N LEU A 307 13.33 -6.59 5.32
CA LEU A 307 13.91 -6.76 6.65
C LEU A 307 15.27 -7.45 6.63
N GLY A 308 15.58 -8.23 5.59
CA GLY A 308 16.88 -8.84 5.42
C GLY A 308 18.03 -7.82 5.45
N ALA A 309 17.92 -6.74 4.70
CA ALA A 309 18.90 -5.66 4.67
C ALA A 309 19.01 -4.93 6.02
N ILE A 310 17.88 -4.67 6.67
CA ILE A 310 17.82 -4.00 7.98
C ILE A 310 18.45 -4.89 9.06
N VAL A 311 18.16 -6.20 9.07
CA VAL A 311 18.74 -7.16 10.02
C VAL A 311 20.24 -7.31 9.81
N VAL A 312 20.73 -7.32 8.56
CA VAL A 312 22.17 -7.32 8.27
C VAL A 312 22.83 -6.06 8.79
N GLY A 313 22.29 -4.88 8.44
CA GLY A 313 22.90 -3.58 8.82
C GLY A 313 22.99 -3.36 10.32
N ASN A 314 21.96 -3.72 11.08
CA ASN A 314 21.91 -3.54 12.52
C ASN A 314 22.44 -4.75 13.31
N GLY A 315 22.18 -5.99 12.83
CA GLY A 315 22.58 -7.20 13.53
C GLY A 315 24.09 -7.44 13.57
N ILE A 316 24.85 -6.81 12.66
CA ILE A 316 26.30 -6.89 12.62
C ILE A 316 26.99 -6.14 13.77
N ASN A 317 26.29 -5.20 14.40
CA ASN A 317 26.81 -4.30 15.43
C ASN A 317 27.40 -5.07 16.63
N TYR A 318 26.75 -6.15 17.05
CA TYR A 318 27.22 -6.96 18.17
C TYR A 318 28.60 -7.57 17.90
N GLY A 319 28.81 -8.02 16.68
CA GLY A 319 30.07 -8.59 16.24
C GLY A 319 31.17 -7.55 16.03
N LEU A 320 30.81 -6.33 15.64
CA LEU A 320 31.77 -5.22 15.52
C LEU A 320 32.36 -4.86 16.88
N ILE A 321 31.51 -4.74 17.92
CA ILE A 321 31.96 -4.49 19.29
C ILE A 321 32.81 -5.64 19.82
N TYR A 322 32.37 -6.90 19.59
CA TYR A 322 33.14 -8.09 19.97
C TYR A 322 34.51 -8.12 19.30
N LEU A 323 34.58 -7.92 17.98
CA LEU A 323 35.84 -7.94 17.23
C LEU A 323 36.78 -6.79 17.59
N ALA A 324 36.25 -5.58 17.84
CA ALA A 324 37.06 -4.45 18.29
C ALA A 324 37.74 -4.79 19.61
N ARG A 325 37.04 -5.35 20.58
CA ARG A 325 37.57 -5.80 21.85
C ARG A 325 38.60 -6.93 21.70
N LEU A 326 38.27 -7.93 20.88
CA LEU A 326 39.17 -9.06 20.60
C LEU A 326 40.51 -8.58 20.04
N LYS A 327 40.51 -7.68 19.06
CA LYS A 327 41.74 -7.14 18.47
C LYS A 327 42.55 -6.33 19.48
N GLN A 328 41.88 -5.58 20.36
CA GLN A 328 42.55 -4.87 21.44
C GLN A 328 43.29 -5.83 22.39
N LEU A 329 42.66 -6.94 22.83
CA LEU A 329 43.26 -7.94 23.69
C LEU A 329 44.42 -8.70 22.99
N ARG A 330 44.22 -9.04 21.72
CA ARG A 330 45.30 -9.65 20.89
C ARG A 330 46.49 -8.72 20.72
N TRP A 331 46.26 -7.40 20.60
CA TRP A 331 47.36 -6.44 20.58
C TRP A 331 48.08 -6.36 21.92
N GLN A 332 47.43 -6.55 23.05
CA GLN A 332 48.06 -6.64 24.39
C GLN A 332 48.85 -7.93 24.59
N GLY A 333 48.91 -8.85 23.58
CA GLY A 333 49.67 -10.09 23.58
C GLY A 333 48.92 -11.33 24.09
N MET A 334 47.59 -11.21 24.33
CA MET A 334 46.78 -12.35 24.76
C MET A 334 46.64 -13.37 23.65
N GLU A 335 46.67 -14.68 23.94
CA GLU A 335 46.43 -15.73 22.96
C GLU A 335 44.99 -15.72 22.47
N LEU A 336 44.70 -16.27 21.24
CA LEU A 336 43.39 -16.17 20.62
C LEU A 336 42.26 -16.82 21.46
N PRO A 337 42.40 -18.02 22.02
CA PRO A 337 41.33 -18.62 22.82
C PRO A 337 40.96 -17.77 24.05
N ASP A 338 41.99 -17.28 24.78
CA ASP A 338 41.81 -16.45 25.98
C ASP A 338 41.25 -15.08 25.63
N ALA A 339 41.70 -14.50 24.52
CA ALA A 339 41.18 -13.23 24.00
C ALA A 339 39.74 -13.33 23.57
N CYS A 340 39.31 -14.49 22.99
CA CYS A 340 37.92 -14.76 22.64
C CYS A 340 37.04 -14.82 23.89
N LEU A 341 37.49 -15.52 24.92
CA LEU A 341 36.75 -15.65 26.18
C LEU A 341 36.62 -14.30 26.90
N ALA A 342 37.73 -13.60 27.08
CA ALA A 342 37.77 -12.30 27.74
C ALA A 342 36.95 -11.24 26.95
N SER A 343 36.96 -11.29 25.62
CA SER A 343 36.11 -10.43 24.79
C SER A 343 34.62 -10.73 25.00
N ALA A 344 34.27 -12.03 25.08
CA ALA A 344 32.88 -12.41 25.33
C ALA A 344 32.43 -11.97 26.74
N GLU A 345 33.24 -12.20 27.77
CA GLU A 345 32.92 -11.79 29.15
C GLU A 345 32.69 -10.27 29.28
N THR A 346 33.50 -9.46 28.59
CA THR A 346 33.43 -8.01 28.70
C THR A 346 32.36 -7.38 27.80
N THR A 347 32.03 -7.99 26.66
CA THR A 347 31.09 -7.37 25.68
C THR A 347 29.70 -8.00 25.67
N ALA A 348 29.55 -9.28 26.08
CA ALA A 348 28.28 -9.98 25.95
C ALA A 348 27.10 -9.32 26.68
N ARG A 349 27.34 -8.78 27.88
CA ARG A 349 26.25 -8.15 28.67
C ARG A 349 25.75 -6.87 28.02
N ALA A 350 26.64 -5.98 27.56
CA ALA A 350 26.25 -4.72 26.93
C ALA A 350 25.59 -4.96 25.57
N THR A 351 26.13 -5.88 24.75
CA THR A 351 25.56 -6.23 23.46
C THR A 351 24.27 -7.02 23.57
N LEU A 352 24.09 -7.83 24.64
CA LEU A 352 22.81 -8.49 24.92
C LEU A 352 21.72 -7.46 25.26
N LEU A 353 22.05 -6.44 26.06
CA LEU A 353 21.14 -5.33 26.33
C LEU A 353 20.71 -4.65 25.03
N ALA A 354 21.67 -4.34 24.17
CA ALA A 354 21.42 -3.76 22.87
C ALA A 354 20.52 -4.62 22.00
N SER A 355 20.84 -5.92 21.87
CA SER A 355 20.02 -6.88 21.12
C SER A 355 18.61 -7.01 21.70
N ALA A 356 18.49 -7.09 23.03
CA ALA A 356 17.20 -7.18 23.71
C ALA A 356 16.37 -5.89 23.56
N ALA A 357 16.99 -4.71 23.64
CA ALA A 357 16.31 -3.44 23.44
C ALA A 357 15.78 -3.29 22.01
N THR A 358 16.59 -3.64 21.03
CA THR A 358 16.18 -3.66 19.63
C THR A 358 15.07 -4.70 19.40
N SER A 359 15.20 -5.89 19.99
CA SER A 359 14.18 -6.94 19.90
C SER A 359 12.86 -6.54 20.55
N ILE A 360 12.89 -5.82 21.67
CA ILE A 360 11.69 -5.29 22.32
C ILE A 360 11.04 -4.22 21.43
N SER A 361 11.83 -3.34 20.85
CA SER A 361 11.34 -2.27 19.98
C SER A 361 10.65 -2.81 18.72
N PHE A 362 11.21 -3.86 18.11
CA PHE A 362 10.52 -4.61 17.05
C PHE A 362 9.33 -5.39 17.63
N GLY A 363 9.51 -6.08 18.75
CA GLY A 363 8.52 -6.94 19.38
C GLY A 363 7.24 -6.23 19.78
N VAL A 364 7.31 -4.96 20.14
CA VAL A 364 6.11 -4.15 20.42
C VAL A 364 5.17 -4.09 19.22
N LEU A 365 5.68 -4.16 17.99
CA LEU A 365 4.84 -4.20 16.78
C LEU A 365 4.01 -5.49 16.69
N ILE A 366 4.35 -6.55 17.44
CA ILE A 366 3.57 -7.80 17.48
C ILE A 366 2.19 -7.56 18.12
N VAL A 367 2.07 -6.55 18.98
CA VAL A 367 0.81 -6.21 19.66
C VAL A 367 -0.09 -5.35 18.75
N ALA A 368 0.44 -4.81 17.65
CA ALA A 368 -0.35 -4.01 16.71
C ALA A 368 -1.45 -4.86 16.06
N ALA A 369 -2.58 -4.25 15.77
CA ALA A 369 -3.68 -4.90 15.06
C ALA A 369 -3.26 -5.29 13.63
N ASN A 370 -2.47 -4.44 12.97
CA ASN A 370 -1.99 -4.65 11.60
C ASN A 370 -1.06 -5.86 11.49
N ARG A 371 -1.42 -6.85 10.64
CA ARG A 371 -0.62 -8.07 10.42
C ARG A 371 0.77 -7.77 9.84
N GLY A 372 0.86 -6.80 8.93
CA GLY A 372 2.14 -6.38 8.37
C GLY A 372 3.12 -5.96 9.45
N PHE A 373 2.67 -5.18 10.42
CA PHE A 373 3.49 -4.73 11.54
C PHE A 373 3.81 -5.87 12.51
N ARG A 374 2.85 -6.76 12.76
CA ARG A 374 3.08 -7.96 13.59
C ARG A 374 4.18 -8.85 12.99
N HIS A 375 4.12 -9.11 11.69
CA HIS A 375 5.15 -9.89 10.99
C HIS A 375 6.50 -9.18 11.00
N PHE A 376 6.49 -7.86 10.74
CA PHE A 376 7.69 -7.03 10.80
C PHE A 376 8.34 -7.09 12.18
N GLY A 377 7.53 -6.96 13.23
CA GLY A 377 7.98 -7.04 14.62
C GLY A 377 8.57 -8.40 15.00
N PHE A 378 7.91 -9.49 14.59
CA PHE A 378 8.38 -10.85 14.82
C PHE A 378 9.72 -11.12 14.13
N ILE A 379 9.82 -10.85 12.82
CA ILE A 379 11.01 -11.13 12.02
C ILE A 379 12.18 -10.26 12.50
N GLY A 380 11.96 -8.97 12.72
CA GLY A 380 12.98 -8.06 13.21
C GLY A 380 13.45 -8.42 14.62
N GLY A 381 12.50 -8.64 15.54
CA GLY A 381 12.81 -8.97 16.93
C GLY A 381 13.60 -10.28 17.08
N ILE A 382 13.16 -11.35 16.44
CA ILE A 382 13.89 -12.64 16.44
C ILE A 382 15.22 -12.51 15.70
N GLY A 383 15.23 -11.79 14.58
CA GLY A 383 16.45 -11.59 13.78
C GLY A 383 17.57 -10.97 14.59
N MET A 384 17.27 -9.96 15.42
CA MET A 384 18.28 -9.31 16.26
C MET A 384 18.84 -10.23 17.33
N LEU A 385 17.99 -11.02 18.00
CA LEU A 385 18.45 -12.03 18.99
C LEU A 385 19.31 -13.10 18.32
N LEU A 386 18.93 -13.59 17.14
CA LEU A 386 19.70 -14.57 16.39
C LEU A 386 21.04 -14.00 15.91
N CYS A 387 21.10 -12.71 15.50
CA CYS A 387 22.37 -12.07 15.15
C CYS A 387 23.32 -12.04 16.35
N TRP A 388 22.82 -11.70 17.54
CA TRP A 388 23.63 -11.74 18.76
C TRP A 388 24.11 -13.17 19.05
N LEU A 389 23.21 -14.14 19.05
CA LEU A 389 23.52 -15.53 19.32
C LEU A 389 24.55 -16.10 18.34
N CYS A 390 24.31 -15.92 17.04
CA CYS A 390 25.22 -16.40 16.00
C CYS A 390 26.60 -15.73 16.08
N THR A 391 26.65 -14.44 16.43
CA THR A 391 27.90 -13.71 16.62
C THR A 391 28.75 -14.37 17.71
N PHE A 392 28.20 -14.54 18.91
CA PHE A 392 28.98 -15.07 20.05
C PHE A 392 29.30 -16.57 19.94
N LEU A 393 28.52 -17.31 19.12
CA LEU A 393 28.80 -18.74 18.87
C LEU A 393 29.79 -18.96 17.71
N LEU A 394 29.59 -18.25 16.59
CA LEU A 394 30.29 -18.56 15.35
C LEU A 394 31.56 -17.74 15.14
N VAL A 395 31.56 -16.47 15.49
CA VAL A 395 32.74 -15.62 15.24
C VAL A 395 33.98 -16.18 15.93
N PRO A 396 33.98 -16.49 17.26
CA PRO A 396 35.13 -17.13 17.90
C PRO A 396 35.51 -18.47 17.29
N ALA A 397 34.49 -19.33 16.99
CA ALA A 397 34.76 -20.63 16.42
C ALA A 397 35.43 -20.56 15.03
N LEU A 398 34.97 -19.62 14.19
CA LEU A 398 35.54 -19.41 12.86
C LEU A 398 36.95 -18.81 12.92
N LEU A 399 37.18 -17.86 13.82
CA LEU A 399 38.51 -17.26 13.99
C LEU A 399 39.56 -18.29 14.50
N VAL A 400 39.17 -19.12 15.46
CA VAL A 400 40.04 -20.22 15.93
C VAL A 400 40.32 -21.21 14.79
N LEU A 401 39.31 -21.54 13.99
CA LEU A 401 39.46 -22.42 12.83
C LEU A 401 40.42 -21.80 11.79
N TYR A 402 40.28 -20.51 11.48
CA TYR A 402 41.16 -19.80 10.56
C TYR A 402 42.61 -19.76 11.06
N GLU A 403 42.86 -19.54 12.36
CA GLU A 403 44.21 -19.52 12.94
C GLU A 403 44.86 -20.90 12.89
N ARG A 404 44.06 -21.95 13.11
CA ARG A 404 44.51 -23.33 13.01
C ARG A 404 44.99 -23.72 11.60
N PHE A 405 44.30 -23.21 10.53
CA PHE A 405 44.65 -23.57 9.17
C PHE A 405 45.66 -22.61 8.50
N ARG A 406 45.67 -21.33 8.88
CA ARG A 406 46.49 -20.31 8.23
C ARG A 406 47.50 -19.61 9.15
N GLY A 407 47.63 -20.07 10.40
CA GLY A 407 48.52 -19.48 11.41
C GLY A 407 48.01 -18.13 11.94
N ALA A 408 48.67 -17.63 12.97
CA ALA A 408 48.31 -16.37 13.63
C ALA A 408 48.53 -15.16 12.68
N PRO A 409 47.59 -14.23 12.61
CA PRO A 409 47.75 -13.01 11.83
C PRO A 409 48.77 -12.06 12.50
N LYS A 410 49.49 -11.27 11.69
CA LYS A 410 50.33 -10.21 12.24
C LYS A 410 49.42 -9.17 12.88
N VAL A 411 49.46 -9.05 14.20
CA VAL A 411 48.70 -8.05 14.95
C VAL A 411 49.31 -6.66 14.72
N ARG A 412 48.52 -5.75 14.17
CA ARG A 412 48.94 -4.35 13.99
C ARG A 412 48.51 -3.53 15.19
N PRO A 413 49.39 -2.61 15.69
CA PRO A 413 49.02 -1.75 16.81
C PRO A 413 47.86 -0.83 16.40
N ASP A 414 46.82 -0.82 17.22
CA ASP A 414 45.72 0.10 17.06
C ASP A 414 45.94 1.33 17.94
N ARG A 415 46.41 2.40 17.29
CA ARG A 415 46.65 3.70 17.96
C ARG A 415 45.44 4.62 17.88
N THR A 416 44.27 4.12 17.52
CA THR A 416 43.06 4.93 17.33
C THR A 416 42.67 5.61 18.66
N GLN A 417 42.70 4.87 19.75
CA GLN A 417 42.41 5.41 21.08
C GLN A 417 43.35 6.55 21.49
N GLU A 418 44.70 6.37 21.30
CA GLU A 418 45.71 7.37 21.63
C GLU A 418 45.48 8.67 20.84
N ARG A 419 45.07 8.58 19.56
CA ARG A 419 44.82 9.73 18.69
C ARG A 419 43.49 10.42 19.02
N LEU A 420 42.46 9.69 19.41
CA LEU A 420 41.13 10.24 19.70
C LEU A 420 41.04 10.85 21.10
N ARG A 421 41.79 10.33 22.08
CA ARG A 421 41.76 10.80 23.45
C ARG A 421 41.91 12.33 23.59
N PRO A 422 42.91 12.98 22.97
CA PRO A 422 43.08 14.45 23.10
C PRO A 422 41.92 15.20 22.43
N LEU A 423 41.36 14.68 21.37
CA LEU A 423 40.20 15.27 20.66
C LEU A 423 38.93 15.19 21.51
N VAL A 424 38.63 14.02 22.10
CA VAL A 424 37.51 13.83 23.02
C VAL A 424 37.69 14.70 24.27
N ALA A 425 38.92 14.76 24.85
CA ALA A 425 39.21 15.59 26.00
C ALA A 425 38.93 17.07 25.69
N ARG A 426 39.42 17.57 24.54
CA ARG A 426 39.20 18.95 24.10
C ARG A 426 37.70 19.25 23.88
N MET A 427 36.95 18.34 23.28
CA MET A 427 35.51 18.46 23.10
C MET A 427 34.81 18.58 24.46
N LEU A 428 35.12 17.71 25.40
CA LEU A 428 34.45 17.65 26.72
C LEU A 428 34.81 18.77 27.68
N VAL A 429 35.92 19.52 27.43
CA VAL A 429 36.18 20.79 28.12
C VAL A 429 35.02 21.76 27.92
N HIS A 430 34.40 21.77 26.75
CA HIS A 430 33.28 22.63 26.40
C HIS A 430 31.90 22.03 26.72
N ARG A 431 31.79 21.11 27.70
CA ARG A 431 30.55 20.38 28.03
C ARG A 431 29.32 21.26 28.30
N ARG A 432 29.48 22.43 28.97
CA ARG A 432 28.37 23.35 29.23
C ARG A 432 27.80 23.97 27.97
N PRO A 433 28.58 24.58 27.05
CA PRO A 433 28.06 25.05 25.77
C PRO A 433 27.49 23.92 24.92
N ILE A 434 28.04 22.69 24.93
CA ILE A 434 27.48 21.54 24.21
C ILE A 434 26.07 21.27 24.71
N ILE A 435 25.86 21.14 26.02
CA ILE A 435 24.52 20.87 26.60
C ILE A 435 23.57 22.02 26.28
N ALA A 436 24.00 23.27 26.33
CA ALA A 436 23.18 24.43 26.00
C ALA A 436 22.73 24.42 24.52
N VAL A 437 23.66 24.11 23.60
CA VAL A 437 23.36 23.99 22.16
C VAL A 437 22.34 22.88 21.91
N PHE A 438 22.52 21.69 22.49
CA PHE A 438 21.57 20.60 22.34
C PHE A 438 20.21 20.94 22.97
N ALA A 439 20.16 21.63 24.09
CA ALA A 439 18.90 22.08 24.69
C ALA A 439 18.15 23.05 23.75
N ILE A 440 18.86 24.03 23.17
CA ILE A 440 18.28 24.97 22.20
C ILE A 440 17.78 24.21 20.95
N LEU A 441 18.61 23.34 20.38
CA LEU A 441 18.22 22.53 19.21
C LEU A 441 17.03 21.63 19.50
N THR A 442 16.93 21.06 20.70
CA THR A 442 15.79 20.24 21.12
C THR A 442 14.51 21.07 21.16
N VAL A 443 14.56 22.29 21.71
CA VAL A 443 13.39 23.17 21.77
C VAL A 443 12.96 23.58 20.35
N ILE A 444 13.91 23.95 19.50
CA ILE A 444 13.61 24.30 18.10
C ILE A 444 13.02 23.10 17.35
N SER A 445 13.62 21.92 17.48
CA SER A 445 13.16 20.70 16.84
C SER A 445 11.76 20.31 17.31
N ALA A 446 11.49 20.40 18.61
CA ALA A 446 10.14 20.14 19.16
C ALA A 446 9.12 21.15 18.61
N ALA A 447 9.47 22.43 18.54
CA ALA A 447 8.58 23.46 17.98
C ALA A 447 8.28 23.23 16.50
N LEU A 448 9.29 22.88 15.69
CA LEU A 448 9.13 22.55 14.27
C LEU A 448 8.22 21.32 14.09
N PHE A 449 8.45 20.28 14.87
CA PHE A 449 7.66 19.06 14.80
C PHE A 449 6.19 19.31 15.22
N ILE A 450 5.96 20.01 16.32
CA ILE A 450 4.60 20.37 16.78
C ILE A 450 3.86 21.19 15.69
N ARG A 451 4.55 22.11 15.05
CA ARG A 451 3.97 22.90 13.95
C ARG A 451 3.59 22.02 12.75
N GLN A 452 4.37 20.97 12.49
CA GLN A 452 4.13 20.07 11.36
C GLN A 452 3.04 19.03 11.64
N ILE A 453 2.70 18.70 12.88
CA ILE A 453 1.76 17.63 13.23
C ILE A 453 0.48 17.64 12.37
N PRO A 454 -0.20 18.78 12.11
CA PRO A 454 -1.44 18.79 11.32
C PRO A 454 -1.26 18.37 9.87
N THR A 455 -0.04 18.49 9.35
CA THR A 455 0.34 18.17 7.96
C THR A 455 1.38 17.07 7.85
N ALA A 456 1.69 16.41 8.98
CA ALA A 456 2.76 15.40 9.05
C ALA A 456 2.45 14.14 8.26
N MET A 457 1.17 13.74 8.18
CA MET A 457 0.77 12.54 7.43
C MET A 457 0.78 12.80 5.93
N GLU A 458 1.33 11.84 5.18
CA GLU A 458 1.18 11.81 3.73
C GLU A 458 -0.27 11.49 3.38
N ARG A 459 -0.93 12.43 2.72
CA ARG A 459 -2.34 12.33 2.35
C ARG A 459 -2.55 12.02 0.88
N ASN A 460 -1.48 12.02 0.08
CA ASN A 460 -1.54 11.64 -1.33
C ASN A 460 -0.94 10.25 -1.53
N LEU A 461 -1.78 9.30 -1.93
CA LEU A 461 -1.41 7.90 -2.14
C LEU A 461 -0.45 7.69 -3.30
N GLU A 462 -0.48 8.56 -4.31
CA GLU A 462 0.46 8.50 -5.43
C GLU A 462 1.91 8.64 -4.97
N ASN A 463 2.15 9.38 -3.87
CA ASN A 463 3.47 9.53 -3.29
C ASN A 463 3.98 8.26 -2.59
N LEU A 464 3.14 7.22 -2.48
CA LEU A 464 3.44 5.97 -1.77
C LEU A 464 3.53 4.77 -2.71
N THR A 465 3.17 4.94 -3.98
CA THR A 465 3.20 3.88 -4.99
C THR A 465 4.61 3.62 -5.51
N ASN A 466 4.77 2.47 -6.16
CA ASN A 466 6.01 2.10 -6.81
C ASN A 466 6.29 3.01 -8.02
N ASP A 467 7.53 3.46 -8.14
CA ASP A 467 8.02 4.09 -9.34
C ASP A 467 8.39 2.97 -10.33
N LEU A 468 7.49 2.66 -11.24
CA LEU A 468 7.63 1.56 -12.21
C LEU A 468 8.65 1.93 -13.30
N LYS A 469 9.88 2.30 -12.89
CA LYS A 469 10.98 2.57 -13.83
C LYS A 469 11.24 1.33 -14.68
N GLY A 470 11.28 1.52 -16.00
CA GLY A 470 11.41 0.43 -16.97
C GLY A 470 10.08 -0.15 -17.47
N HIS A 471 8.96 0.23 -16.85
CA HIS A 471 7.59 -0.11 -17.28
C HIS A 471 6.81 1.11 -17.78
N ASP A 472 7.50 2.15 -18.24
CA ASP A 472 6.89 3.40 -18.72
C ASP A 472 5.85 3.16 -19.82
N GLN A 473 6.08 2.15 -20.66
CA GLN A 473 5.15 1.80 -21.72
C GLN A 473 3.87 1.17 -21.15
N LEU A 474 3.99 0.28 -20.17
CA LEU A 474 2.84 -0.31 -19.48
C LEU A 474 1.97 0.77 -18.81
N LYS A 475 2.61 1.74 -18.16
CA LYS A 475 1.89 2.87 -17.55
C LYS A 475 1.15 3.69 -18.61
N LYS A 476 1.81 4.02 -19.73
CA LYS A 476 1.18 4.74 -20.84
C LYS A 476 0.01 3.96 -21.43
N ASP A 477 0.14 2.65 -21.60
CA ASP A 477 -0.94 1.80 -22.11
C ASP A 477 -2.10 1.73 -21.12
N HIS A 478 -1.82 1.64 -19.81
CA HIS A 478 -2.83 1.69 -18.76
C HIS A 478 -3.58 3.03 -18.74
N ASP A 479 -2.87 4.15 -18.80
CA ASP A 479 -3.46 5.50 -18.78
C ASP A 479 -4.31 5.74 -20.03
N ARG A 480 -3.86 5.28 -21.21
CA ARG A 480 -4.64 5.34 -22.45
C ARG A 480 -5.90 4.51 -22.38
N ALA A 481 -5.80 3.29 -21.86
CA ALA A 481 -6.96 2.43 -21.67
C ALA A 481 -8.00 3.09 -20.76
N ASN A 482 -7.58 3.64 -19.63
CA ASN A 482 -8.48 4.32 -18.71
C ASN A 482 -9.12 5.58 -19.34
N SER A 483 -8.36 6.34 -20.13
CA SER A 483 -8.90 7.50 -20.84
C SER A 483 -9.93 7.11 -21.89
N ALA A 484 -9.74 5.98 -22.60
CA ALA A 484 -10.70 5.43 -23.55
C ALA A 484 -12.01 4.97 -22.87
N LEU A 485 -11.91 4.41 -21.67
CA LEU A 485 -13.09 4.00 -20.87
C LEU A 485 -13.89 5.19 -20.37
N GLY A 486 -13.22 6.33 -20.09
CA GLY A 486 -13.82 7.60 -19.66
C GLY A 486 -14.65 7.53 -18.38
N ARG A 487 -14.48 6.49 -17.61
CA ARG A 487 -15.02 6.32 -16.26
C ARG A 487 -13.97 5.70 -15.37
N SER A 488 -14.03 6.02 -14.10
CA SER A 488 -13.15 5.37 -13.12
C SER A 488 -13.50 3.89 -12.99
N ILE A 489 -12.48 3.02 -13.02
CA ILE A 489 -12.63 1.61 -12.61
C ILE A 489 -12.60 1.52 -11.08
N ALA A 490 -12.12 2.58 -10.41
CA ALA A 490 -12.09 2.64 -8.96
C ALA A 490 -13.51 2.65 -8.38
N GLY A 491 -13.75 1.78 -7.41
CA GLY A 491 -15.05 1.66 -6.79
C GLY A 491 -15.05 0.69 -5.61
N ALA A 492 -16.24 0.27 -5.23
CA ALA A 492 -16.47 -0.73 -4.20
C ALA A 492 -17.64 -1.63 -4.60
N VAL A 493 -17.65 -2.87 -4.12
CA VAL A 493 -18.69 -3.86 -4.40
C VAL A 493 -19.30 -4.33 -3.09
N ALA A 494 -20.60 -4.31 -2.98
CA ALA A 494 -21.32 -4.93 -1.88
C ALA A 494 -21.86 -6.30 -2.29
N LEU A 495 -21.70 -7.28 -1.41
CA LEU A 495 -22.30 -8.60 -1.49
C LEU A 495 -23.54 -8.63 -0.61
N VAL A 496 -24.68 -8.94 -1.21
CA VAL A 496 -25.97 -9.05 -0.51
C VAL A 496 -26.54 -10.45 -0.68
N ASP A 497 -27.62 -10.76 0.02
CA ASP A 497 -28.16 -12.11 0.00
C ASP A 497 -29.15 -12.35 -1.14
N SER A 498 -29.74 -11.29 -1.68
CA SER A 498 -30.72 -11.39 -2.77
C SER A 498 -30.70 -10.19 -3.71
N TRP A 499 -31.25 -10.35 -4.90
CA TRP A 499 -31.36 -9.28 -5.89
C TRP A 499 -32.16 -8.07 -5.37
N PRO A 500 -33.36 -8.22 -4.74
CA PRO A 500 -34.05 -7.07 -4.17
C PRO A 500 -33.26 -6.32 -3.11
N GLU A 501 -32.43 -7.01 -2.32
CA GLU A 501 -31.55 -6.37 -1.35
C GLU A 501 -30.43 -5.55 -2.03
N ALA A 502 -29.94 -6.01 -3.21
CA ALA A 502 -28.99 -5.22 -4.00
C ALA A 502 -29.59 -3.89 -4.47
N ASP A 503 -30.86 -3.94 -4.93
CA ASP A 503 -31.56 -2.74 -5.37
C ASP A 503 -31.79 -1.77 -4.20
N GLN A 504 -32.25 -2.29 -3.03
CA GLN A 504 -32.41 -1.46 -1.83
C GLN A 504 -31.08 -0.85 -1.36
N PHE A 505 -29.99 -1.61 -1.44
CA PHE A 505 -28.66 -1.08 -1.16
C PHE A 505 -28.35 0.13 -2.06
N CYS A 506 -28.54 -0.03 -3.37
CA CYS A 506 -28.31 1.06 -4.30
C CYS A 506 -29.27 2.25 -4.12
N ASP A 507 -30.51 2.02 -3.66
CA ASP A 507 -31.43 3.11 -3.36
C ASP A 507 -30.94 3.98 -2.21
N VAL A 508 -30.39 3.36 -1.15
CA VAL A 508 -29.75 4.09 -0.04
C VAL A 508 -28.53 4.85 -0.54
N ILE A 509 -27.66 4.22 -1.36
CA ILE A 509 -26.50 4.90 -1.96
C ILE A 509 -26.95 6.11 -2.81
N ARG A 510 -27.97 5.96 -3.65
CA ARG A 510 -28.52 7.08 -4.44
C ARG A 510 -29.07 8.22 -3.58
N GLN A 511 -29.63 7.92 -2.39
CA GLN A 511 -30.01 8.95 -1.42
C GLN A 511 -28.79 9.66 -0.83
N ARG A 512 -27.76 8.90 -0.45
CA ARG A 512 -26.49 9.47 0.04
C ARG A 512 -25.81 10.35 -1.00
N MET A 513 -25.84 9.97 -2.28
CA MET A 513 -25.29 10.76 -3.40
C MET A 513 -25.91 12.17 -3.53
N LYS A 514 -27.05 12.44 -2.93
CA LYS A 514 -27.66 13.77 -2.90
C LYS A 514 -27.09 14.69 -1.82
N GLN A 515 -26.19 14.18 -0.97
CA GLN A 515 -25.61 14.86 0.18
C GLN A 515 -24.11 15.10 -0.02
N GLN A 516 -23.60 16.24 0.43
CA GLN A 516 -22.16 16.47 0.49
C GLN A 516 -21.52 15.61 1.60
N PRO A 517 -20.32 15.07 1.38
CA PRO A 517 -19.47 15.21 0.19
C PRO A 517 -19.72 14.12 -0.88
N TYR A 518 -20.67 13.23 -0.70
CA TYR A 518 -20.88 12.04 -1.54
C TYR A 518 -21.30 12.37 -2.97
N ASP A 519 -21.98 13.51 -3.16
CA ASP A 519 -22.35 14.05 -4.47
C ASP A 519 -21.15 14.31 -5.40
N GLN A 520 -19.98 14.56 -4.84
CA GLN A 520 -18.72 14.80 -5.58
C GLN A 520 -17.88 13.55 -5.76
N LEU A 521 -18.14 12.51 -4.96
CA LEU A 521 -17.29 11.32 -4.86
C LEU A 521 -17.87 10.10 -5.56
N ILE A 522 -19.19 9.85 -5.42
CA ILE A 522 -19.86 8.68 -5.95
C ILE A 522 -20.52 9.05 -7.29
N ASP A 523 -20.26 8.22 -8.32
CA ASP A 523 -20.81 8.39 -9.66
C ASP A 523 -22.12 7.61 -9.84
N SER A 524 -22.08 6.31 -9.55
CA SER A 524 -23.24 5.45 -9.71
C SER A 524 -23.24 4.28 -8.73
N CYS A 525 -24.41 3.68 -8.53
CA CYS A 525 -24.58 2.40 -7.91
C CYS A 525 -25.41 1.52 -8.85
N ASP A 526 -24.81 0.45 -9.35
CA ASP A 526 -25.36 -0.44 -10.34
C ASP A 526 -25.60 -1.83 -9.76
N THR A 527 -26.76 -2.40 -10.09
CA THR A 527 -27.15 -3.78 -9.78
C THR A 527 -27.51 -4.49 -11.08
N LEU A 528 -27.89 -5.77 -10.99
CA LEU A 528 -28.43 -6.49 -12.15
C LEU A 528 -29.68 -5.80 -12.72
N SER A 529 -30.46 -5.06 -11.90
CA SER A 529 -31.60 -4.27 -12.35
C SER A 529 -31.26 -3.12 -13.30
N SER A 530 -29.96 -2.72 -13.35
CA SER A 530 -29.48 -1.80 -14.38
C SER A 530 -29.39 -2.45 -15.77
N VAL A 531 -29.44 -3.79 -15.87
CA VAL A 531 -29.36 -4.56 -17.13
C VAL A 531 -30.66 -5.25 -17.44
N VAL A 532 -31.27 -5.87 -16.44
CA VAL A 532 -32.58 -6.55 -16.53
C VAL A 532 -33.52 -5.86 -15.53
N PRO A 533 -34.38 -4.94 -15.99
CA PRO A 533 -35.18 -4.12 -15.08
C PRO A 533 -36.11 -4.96 -14.21
N GLY A 534 -36.32 -4.54 -12.98
CA GLY A 534 -37.34 -5.09 -12.08
C GLY A 534 -38.77 -4.64 -12.47
N ASP A 535 -39.77 -5.22 -11.81
CA ASP A 535 -41.20 -4.85 -11.95
C ASP A 535 -41.70 -4.87 -13.38
N GLN A 536 -41.19 -5.79 -14.22
CA GLN A 536 -41.44 -5.82 -15.64
C GLN A 536 -42.93 -6.06 -15.97
N GLU A 537 -43.60 -6.91 -15.18
CA GLU A 537 -45.03 -7.20 -15.39
C GLU A 537 -45.89 -5.93 -15.28
N GLU A 538 -45.66 -5.15 -14.24
CA GLU A 538 -46.36 -3.90 -14.01
C GLU A 538 -46.01 -2.87 -15.06
N LYS A 539 -44.69 -2.73 -15.37
CA LYS A 539 -44.24 -1.83 -16.43
C LYS A 539 -44.82 -2.15 -17.78
N LEU A 540 -44.81 -3.41 -18.20
CA LEU A 540 -45.37 -3.87 -19.49
C LEU A 540 -46.85 -3.58 -19.59
N LYS A 541 -47.60 -3.77 -18.50
CA LYS A 541 -49.02 -3.41 -18.48
C LYS A 541 -49.22 -1.91 -18.81
N VAL A 542 -48.48 -1.03 -18.14
CA VAL A 542 -48.61 0.41 -18.39
C VAL A 542 -48.07 0.78 -19.78
N ILE A 543 -46.98 0.16 -20.24
CA ILE A 543 -46.37 0.39 -21.57
C ILE A 543 -47.39 0.02 -22.66
N HIS A 544 -48.07 -1.14 -22.53
CA HIS A 544 -49.10 -1.56 -23.49
C HIS A 544 -50.37 -0.69 -23.41
N GLU A 545 -50.76 -0.21 -22.22
CA GLU A 545 -51.82 0.78 -22.08
C GLU A 545 -51.47 2.08 -22.83
N ILE A 546 -50.23 2.59 -22.71
CA ILE A 546 -49.77 3.77 -23.47
C ILE A 546 -49.85 3.52 -24.99
N ALA A 547 -49.39 2.37 -25.46
CA ALA A 547 -49.48 2.01 -26.89
C ALA A 547 -50.90 1.98 -27.37
N ALA A 548 -51.84 1.44 -26.57
CA ALA A 548 -53.27 1.36 -26.91
C ALA A 548 -53.97 2.73 -26.98
N GLU A 549 -53.50 3.74 -26.23
CA GLU A 549 -54.00 5.12 -26.28
C GLU A 549 -53.65 5.86 -27.59
N LEU A 550 -52.74 5.31 -28.40
CA LEU A 550 -52.26 5.91 -29.67
C LEU A 550 -52.73 5.10 -30.92
N PRO A 551 -54.04 4.86 -31.12
CA PRO A 551 -54.53 4.18 -32.34
C PRO A 551 -54.30 5.06 -33.57
N ASP A 552 -54.26 4.44 -34.77
CA ASP A 552 -53.99 5.16 -36.04
C ASP A 552 -54.94 6.36 -36.30
N ARG A 553 -56.21 6.25 -35.87
CA ARG A 553 -57.17 7.32 -35.95
C ARG A 553 -56.78 8.59 -35.14
N ILE A 554 -56.09 8.43 -34.04
CA ILE A 554 -55.57 9.54 -33.21
C ILE A 554 -54.30 10.05 -33.82
N ILE A 555 -53.36 9.17 -34.20
CA ILE A 555 -52.09 9.52 -34.82
C ILE A 555 -52.33 10.33 -36.12
N ALA A 556 -53.33 10.01 -36.92
CA ALA A 556 -53.66 10.69 -38.14
C ALA A 556 -54.06 12.19 -37.93
N ARG A 557 -54.47 12.56 -36.71
CA ARG A 557 -54.85 13.93 -36.33
C ARG A 557 -53.69 14.77 -35.78
N LEU A 558 -52.49 14.15 -35.57
CA LEU A 558 -51.28 14.85 -35.15
C LEU A 558 -50.66 15.63 -36.32
N SER A 559 -49.82 16.58 -36.03
CA SER A 559 -48.97 17.25 -37.04
C SER A 559 -48.07 16.20 -37.76
N ALA A 560 -47.61 16.53 -38.96
CA ALA A 560 -46.78 15.58 -39.73
C ALA A 560 -45.56 15.12 -38.93
N ALA A 561 -44.81 16.02 -38.23
CA ALA A 561 -43.67 15.72 -37.41
C ALA A 561 -44.02 14.84 -36.19
N GLN A 562 -45.19 15.03 -35.58
CA GLN A 562 -45.68 14.26 -34.46
C GLN A 562 -46.18 12.84 -34.88
N ARG A 563 -46.69 12.68 -36.08
CA ARG A 563 -47.26 11.40 -36.57
C ARG A 563 -46.16 10.31 -36.66
N ASP A 564 -45.08 10.64 -37.31
CA ASP A 564 -44.00 9.65 -37.50
C ASP A 564 -43.37 9.27 -36.17
N ARG A 565 -43.19 10.24 -35.28
CA ARG A 565 -42.73 10.01 -33.92
C ARG A 565 -43.70 9.14 -33.09
N ALA A 566 -44.96 9.52 -33.09
CA ALA A 566 -46.00 8.77 -32.35
C ALA A 566 -46.14 7.30 -32.85
N ARG A 567 -46.05 7.08 -34.17
CA ARG A 567 -46.02 5.71 -34.73
C ARG A 567 -44.79 4.93 -34.22
N ALA A 568 -43.60 5.54 -34.35
CA ALA A 568 -42.37 4.89 -33.93
C ALA A 568 -42.40 4.52 -32.43
N VAL A 569 -42.83 5.43 -31.57
CA VAL A 569 -42.99 5.20 -30.12
C VAL A 569 -44.04 4.13 -29.87
N ARG A 570 -45.22 4.23 -30.43
CA ARG A 570 -46.29 3.22 -30.27
C ARG A 570 -45.81 1.82 -30.67
N ASP A 571 -45.23 1.68 -31.84
CA ASP A 571 -44.80 0.39 -32.37
C ASP A 571 -43.70 -0.22 -31.49
N GLN A 572 -42.80 0.60 -30.98
CA GLN A 572 -41.76 0.18 -30.04
C GLN A 572 -42.34 -0.22 -28.68
N LEU A 573 -43.29 0.53 -28.13
CA LEU A 573 -44.02 0.19 -26.90
C LEU A 573 -44.81 -1.08 -27.02
N ALA A 574 -45.54 -1.25 -28.15
CA ALA A 574 -46.35 -2.44 -28.41
C ALA A 574 -45.54 -3.73 -28.59
N ALA A 575 -44.29 -3.60 -29.06
CA ALA A 575 -43.40 -4.72 -29.28
C ALA A 575 -42.64 -5.16 -28.01
N GLN A 576 -42.77 -4.42 -26.89
CA GLN A 576 -42.03 -4.77 -25.66
C GLN A 576 -42.53 -6.10 -25.09
N GLN A 577 -41.55 -6.92 -24.71
CA GLN A 577 -41.75 -8.20 -24.03
C GLN A 577 -40.87 -8.27 -22.78
N PRO A 578 -41.16 -9.18 -21.83
CA PRO A 578 -40.29 -9.41 -20.70
C PRO A 578 -38.92 -9.82 -21.18
N VAL A 579 -37.89 -9.19 -20.57
CA VAL A 579 -36.51 -9.51 -20.85
C VAL A 579 -35.92 -10.36 -19.72
N THR A 580 -35.09 -11.34 -20.08
CA THR A 580 -34.43 -12.24 -19.14
C THR A 580 -32.92 -12.02 -19.12
N VAL A 581 -32.26 -12.56 -18.09
CA VAL A 581 -30.82 -12.50 -17.93
C VAL A 581 -30.09 -13.16 -19.13
N GLU A 582 -30.68 -14.22 -19.69
CA GLU A 582 -30.08 -14.98 -20.80
C GLU A 582 -30.13 -14.23 -22.14
N GLN A 583 -31.05 -13.28 -22.27
CA GLN A 583 -31.20 -12.44 -23.47
C GLN A 583 -30.24 -11.24 -23.45
N ALA A 584 -29.80 -10.83 -22.26
CA ALA A 584 -28.87 -9.70 -22.12
C ALA A 584 -27.45 -10.08 -22.56
N ASP A 585 -26.74 -9.09 -23.08
CA ASP A 585 -25.35 -9.30 -23.46
C ASP A 585 -24.50 -9.82 -22.26
N PRO A 586 -23.77 -10.93 -22.43
CA PRO A 586 -22.95 -11.50 -21.38
C PRO A 586 -22.00 -10.49 -20.75
N ALA A 587 -21.46 -9.54 -21.52
CA ALA A 587 -20.54 -8.51 -21.00
C ALA A 587 -21.20 -7.57 -19.97
N LEU A 588 -22.54 -7.40 -20.04
CA LEU A 588 -23.32 -6.64 -19.07
C LEU A 588 -23.64 -7.43 -17.81
N VAL A 589 -24.00 -8.72 -17.97
CA VAL A 589 -24.45 -9.58 -16.87
C VAL A 589 -23.29 -10.10 -16.04
N ASP A 590 -22.16 -10.42 -16.67
CA ASP A 590 -21.02 -11.10 -16.03
C ASP A 590 -20.40 -10.30 -14.87
N ARG A 591 -20.55 -8.99 -14.88
CA ARG A 591 -20.11 -8.16 -13.75
C ARG A 591 -20.96 -8.36 -12.48
N PHE A 592 -22.15 -8.97 -12.60
CA PHE A 592 -23.07 -9.30 -11.50
C PHE A 592 -23.21 -10.81 -11.27
N ARG A 593 -22.37 -11.62 -11.94
CA ARG A 593 -22.43 -13.07 -11.88
C ARG A 593 -21.39 -13.62 -10.91
N GLU A 594 -21.83 -14.45 -10.00
CA GLU A 594 -20.98 -15.25 -9.13
C GLU A 594 -20.44 -16.49 -9.87
N ARG A 595 -19.47 -17.17 -9.27
CA ARG A 595 -18.82 -18.36 -9.85
C ARG A 595 -19.73 -19.56 -10.00
N ASP A 596 -20.66 -19.69 -9.07
CA ASP A 596 -21.67 -20.76 -9.10
C ASP A 596 -22.77 -20.52 -10.15
N GLY A 597 -22.67 -19.39 -10.90
CA GLY A 597 -23.65 -18.98 -11.88
C GLY A 597 -24.76 -18.09 -11.33
N THR A 598 -24.83 -17.90 -10.01
CA THR A 598 -25.82 -17.01 -9.39
C THR A 598 -25.61 -15.57 -9.84
N VAL A 599 -26.69 -14.85 -10.11
CA VAL A 599 -26.67 -13.44 -10.51
C VAL A 599 -27.53 -12.58 -9.59
N GLY A 600 -27.23 -11.28 -9.53
CA GLY A 600 -28.08 -10.30 -8.87
C GLY A 600 -27.75 -10.02 -7.40
N ARG A 601 -26.79 -10.72 -6.78
CA ARG A 601 -26.41 -10.48 -5.38
C ARG A 601 -25.24 -9.50 -5.23
N LEU A 602 -24.98 -8.71 -6.25
CA LEU A 602 -23.87 -7.76 -6.29
C LEU A 602 -24.41 -6.35 -6.55
N ALA A 603 -23.95 -5.39 -5.74
CA ALA A 603 -24.12 -3.97 -6.00
C ALA A 603 -22.75 -3.34 -6.21
N ALA A 604 -22.54 -2.73 -7.36
CA ALA A 604 -21.29 -2.10 -7.73
C ALA A 604 -21.41 -0.58 -7.61
N VAL A 605 -20.59 0.02 -6.74
CA VAL A 605 -20.52 1.47 -6.57
C VAL A 605 -19.26 1.99 -7.26
N THR A 606 -19.41 2.94 -8.16
CA THR A 606 -18.29 3.57 -8.89
C THR A 606 -18.02 4.96 -8.37
N ALA A 607 -16.76 5.35 -8.36
CA ALA A 607 -16.36 6.71 -8.02
C ALA A 607 -16.34 7.60 -9.26
N LYS A 608 -16.60 8.90 -9.07
CA LYS A 608 -16.45 9.89 -10.15
C LYS A 608 -14.98 9.96 -10.59
N PRO A 609 -14.70 10.14 -11.89
CA PRO A 609 -13.33 10.33 -12.37
C PRO A 609 -12.60 11.49 -11.70
N GLN A 610 -13.34 12.53 -11.30
CA GLN A 610 -12.80 13.72 -10.63
C GLN A 610 -12.72 13.59 -9.10
N ALA A 611 -13.15 12.46 -8.53
CA ALA A 611 -13.20 12.26 -7.08
C ALA A 611 -11.82 12.29 -6.40
N LYS A 612 -10.74 12.09 -7.17
CA LYS A 612 -9.35 12.07 -6.65
C LYS A 612 -9.22 11.21 -5.40
N LEU A 613 -9.60 9.92 -5.54
CA LEU A 613 -9.51 8.96 -4.43
C LEU A 613 -8.08 8.70 -3.97
N GLU A 614 -7.08 9.17 -4.71
CA GLU A 614 -5.69 9.21 -4.26
C GLU A 614 -5.47 10.14 -3.05
N LEU A 615 -6.38 11.07 -2.79
CA LEU A 615 -6.36 11.90 -1.58
C LEU A 615 -7.04 11.17 -0.42
N ALA A 616 -6.33 10.97 0.68
CA ALA A 616 -6.78 10.20 1.83
C ALA A 616 -8.16 10.66 2.37
N GLN A 617 -8.44 11.96 2.38
CA GLN A 617 -9.72 12.48 2.86
C GLN A 617 -10.87 12.07 1.93
N ASN A 618 -10.70 12.24 0.62
CA ASN A 618 -11.71 11.86 -0.37
C ASN A 618 -11.97 10.35 -0.33
N LEU A 619 -10.90 9.57 -0.16
CA LEU A 619 -10.98 8.14 0.00
C LEU A 619 -11.76 7.73 1.25
N GLN A 620 -11.46 8.32 2.42
CA GLN A 620 -12.18 8.06 3.65
C GLN A 620 -13.64 8.49 3.58
N ASP A 621 -13.93 9.61 2.92
CA ASP A 621 -15.29 10.10 2.71
C ASP A 621 -16.06 9.16 1.77
N PHE A 622 -15.46 8.73 0.66
CA PHE A 622 -16.03 7.73 -0.24
C PHE A 622 -16.38 6.44 0.53
N VAL A 623 -15.45 5.94 1.34
CA VAL A 623 -15.64 4.70 2.11
C VAL A 623 -16.75 4.85 3.15
N ARG A 624 -16.87 6.01 3.82
CA ARG A 624 -18.00 6.30 4.71
C ARG A 624 -19.35 6.29 3.97
N GLY A 625 -19.34 6.74 2.72
CA GLY A 625 -20.54 6.74 1.86
C GLY A 625 -21.05 5.33 1.51
N VAL A 626 -20.17 4.33 1.47
CA VAL A 626 -20.49 2.95 1.05
C VAL A 626 -20.49 1.92 2.19
N ARG A 627 -20.35 2.38 3.44
CA ARG A 627 -20.41 1.56 4.66
C ARG A 627 -21.70 1.75 5.43
N ASP A 628 -21.98 0.79 6.30
CA ASP A 628 -23.13 0.79 7.20
C ASP A 628 -24.42 1.11 6.43
N VAL A 629 -24.62 0.44 5.30
CA VAL A 629 -25.81 0.66 4.45
C VAL A 629 -26.95 -0.19 4.97
N PRO A 630 -28.01 0.42 5.54
CA PRO A 630 -29.16 -0.32 6.06
C PRO A 630 -30.02 -0.83 4.90
N VAL A 631 -30.27 -2.14 4.91
CA VAL A 631 -31.15 -2.83 3.95
C VAL A 631 -32.09 -3.74 4.73
N GLY A 632 -33.36 -3.33 4.86
CA GLY A 632 -34.32 -4.05 5.71
C GLY A 632 -33.84 -4.08 7.17
N ASN A 633 -33.64 -5.29 7.70
CA ASN A 633 -33.16 -5.53 9.07
C ASN A 633 -31.63 -5.78 9.16
N LYS A 634 -30.92 -5.67 8.06
CA LYS A 634 -29.47 -5.93 7.95
C LYS A 634 -28.71 -4.68 7.58
N THR A 635 -27.42 -4.71 7.82
CA THR A 635 -26.47 -3.69 7.37
C THR A 635 -25.45 -4.36 6.46
N TYR A 636 -25.14 -3.73 5.34
CA TYR A 636 -24.14 -4.21 4.39
C TYR A 636 -23.04 -3.19 4.20
N ASP A 637 -21.82 -3.70 4.06
CA ASP A 637 -20.63 -2.93 3.75
C ASP A 637 -20.17 -3.26 2.33
N ALA A 638 -19.87 -2.23 1.54
CA ALA A 638 -19.16 -2.45 0.30
C ALA A 638 -17.66 -2.63 0.58
N THR A 639 -17.02 -3.46 -0.21
CA THR A 639 -15.58 -3.75 -0.11
C THR A 639 -14.89 -3.52 -1.45
N GLY A 640 -13.57 -3.44 -1.40
CA GLY A 640 -12.71 -3.22 -2.57
C GLY A 640 -11.35 -2.72 -2.12
N GLU A 641 -10.42 -2.58 -3.05
CA GLU A 641 -9.05 -2.15 -2.74
C GLU A 641 -9.01 -0.78 -2.05
N ASN A 642 -9.83 0.16 -2.51
CA ASN A 642 -9.96 1.49 -1.92
C ASN A 642 -10.45 1.44 -0.47
N VAL A 643 -11.39 0.54 -0.16
CA VAL A 643 -11.93 0.37 1.19
C VAL A 643 -10.86 -0.19 2.13
N ILE A 644 -10.10 -1.19 1.68
CA ILE A 644 -8.99 -1.77 2.43
C ILE A 644 -7.92 -0.71 2.72
N PHE A 645 -7.62 0.13 1.73
CA PHE A 645 -6.60 1.17 1.89
C PHE A 645 -7.03 2.26 2.88
N ALA A 646 -8.30 2.66 2.87
CA ALA A 646 -8.86 3.59 3.86
C ALA A 646 -8.76 3.04 5.30
N ASP A 647 -9.02 1.73 5.47
CA ASP A 647 -8.88 1.06 6.77
C ASP A 647 -7.42 1.00 7.21
N LEU A 648 -6.50 0.76 6.28
CA LEU A 648 -5.07 0.78 6.58
C LEU A 648 -4.63 2.15 7.11
N LEU A 649 -5.05 3.24 6.47
CA LEU A 649 -4.75 4.61 6.93
C LEU A 649 -5.31 4.88 8.33
N THR A 650 -6.57 4.54 8.56
CA THR A 650 -7.23 4.76 9.85
C THR A 650 -6.55 3.97 10.97
N ASN A 651 -6.15 2.72 10.70
CA ASN A 651 -5.42 1.91 11.67
C ASN A 651 -4.09 2.53 12.08
N ILE A 652 -3.34 3.10 11.13
CA ILE A 652 -2.02 3.68 11.40
C ILE A 652 -2.12 4.92 12.28
N GLU A 653 -3.11 5.76 12.05
CA GLU A 653 -3.34 6.96 12.86
C GLU A 653 -3.51 6.62 14.36
N HIS A 654 -4.11 5.48 14.67
CA HIS A 654 -4.32 5.02 16.04
C HIS A 654 -3.16 4.19 16.61
N GLU A 655 -2.59 3.28 15.79
CA GLU A 655 -1.57 2.34 16.24
C GLU A 655 -0.17 2.97 16.32
N GLY A 656 0.13 3.96 15.47
CA GLY A 656 1.44 4.60 15.41
C GLY A 656 1.91 5.21 16.74
N PRO A 657 1.16 6.13 17.35
CA PRO A 657 1.51 6.71 18.63
C PRO A 657 1.57 5.69 19.77
N ARG A 658 0.64 4.72 19.78
CA ARG A 658 0.57 3.67 20.81
C ARG A 658 1.80 2.78 20.79
N THR A 659 2.19 2.26 19.62
CA THR A 659 3.36 1.39 19.46
C THR A 659 4.65 2.13 19.77
N THR A 660 4.77 3.40 19.36
CA THR A 660 5.92 4.25 19.68
C THR A 660 6.08 4.44 21.18
N LEU A 661 5.00 4.75 21.90
CA LEU A 661 5.04 4.93 23.35
C LEU A 661 5.36 3.62 24.09
N LEU A 662 4.79 2.50 23.65
CA LEU A 662 5.06 1.19 24.24
C LEU A 662 6.52 0.76 24.01
N SER A 663 7.09 1.04 22.83
CA SER A 663 8.49 0.79 22.54
C SER A 663 9.41 1.61 23.46
N PHE A 664 9.17 2.91 23.57
CA PHE A 664 9.93 3.78 24.49
C PHE A 664 9.85 3.27 25.94
N ALA A 665 8.65 2.95 26.42
CA ALA A 665 8.45 2.44 27.79
C ALA A 665 9.17 1.10 28.00
N GLY A 666 9.07 0.16 27.04
CA GLY A 666 9.75 -1.14 27.12
C GLY A 666 11.28 -0.99 27.17
N VAL A 667 11.85 -0.11 26.35
CA VAL A 667 13.29 0.18 26.35
C VAL A 667 13.69 0.86 27.66
N CYS A 668 12.90 1.80 28.19
CA CYS A 668 13.14 2.44 29.49
C CYS A 668 13.23 1.41 30.62
N VAL A 669 12.26 0.48 30.68
CA VAL A 669 12.23 -0.59 31.68
C VAL A 669 13.48 -1.48 31.54
N LEU A 670 13.82 -1.90 30.34
CA LEU A 670 14.99 -2.74 30.09
C LEU A 670 16.30 -2.04 30.52
N VAL A 671 16.50 -0.79 30.15
CA VAL A 671 17.69 0.01 30.52
C VAL A 671 17.74 0.21 32.04
N ALA A 672 16.60 0.45 32.69
CA ALA A 672 16.53 0.56 34.15
C ALA A 672 16.94 -0.75 34.87
N ILE A 673 16.46 -1.90 34.38
CA ILE A 673 16.82 -3.22 34.91
C ILE A 673 18.32 -3.50 34.74
N PHE A 674 18.88 -3.14 33.58
CA PHE A 674 20.28 -3.40 33.25
C PHE A 674 21.23 -2.57 34.13
N PHE A 675 21.07 -1.24 34.14
CA PHE A 675 21.98 -0.37 34.87
C PHE A 675 21.74 -0.38 36.38
N ARG A 676 20.50 -0.73 36.82
CA ARG A 676 20.10 -0.72 38.26
C ARG A 676 20.42 0.59 39.01
N ARG A 677 20.66 1.69 38.26
CA ARG A 677 20.91 3.02 38.77
C ARG A 677 20.09 4.00 37.95
N PHE A 678 19.12 4.64 38.61
CA PHE A 678 18.25 5.61 37.98
C PHE A 678 18.97 6.69 37.19
N ARG A 679 20.06 7.20 37.75
CA ARG A 679 20.86 8.27 37.13
C ARG A 679 21.44 7.85 35.76
N THR A 680 22.18 6.74 35.68
CA THR A 680 22.76 6.26 34.42
C THR A 680 21.67 5.95 33.40
N SER A 681 20.57 5.32 33.85
CA SER A 681 19.42 5.06 32.98
C SER A 681 18.82 6.36 32.43
N ALA A 682 18.67 7.39 33.28
CA ALA A 682 18.14 8.68 32.87
C ALA A 682 19.06 9.43 31.90
N GLU A 683 20.40 9.36 32.12
CA GLU A 683 21.39 9.97 31.21
C GLU A 683 21.32 9.30 29.82
N VAL A 684 21.29 7.97 29.73
CA VAL A 684 21.19 7.20 28.48
C VAL A 684 19.86 7.46 27.78
N MET A 685 18.75 7.32 28.50
CA MET A 685 17.41 7.52 27.93
C MET A 685 17.14 8.98 27.57
N GLY A 686 17.68 9.93 28.35
CA GLY A 686 17.58 11.35 28.07
C GLY A 686 18.31 11.74 26.79
N SER A 687 19.55 11.22 26.59
CA SER A 687 20.32 11.47 25.35
C SER A 687 19.62 10.86 24.13
N LEU A 688 19.05 9.65 24.28
CA LEU A 688 18.27 8.98 23.24
C LEU A 688 17.01 9.79 22.88
N PHE A 689 16.23 10.19 23.87
CA PHE A 689 15.02 10.98 23.68
C PHE A 689 15.32 12.30 22.93
N ILE A 690 16.40 13.00 23.32
CA ILE A 690 16.86 14.20 22.63
C ILE A 690 17.21 13.88 21.17
N GLY A 691 17.91 12.77 20.90
CA GLY A 691 18.24 12.32 19.54
C GLY A 691 16.99 12.11 18.69
N VAL A 692 15.96 11.49 19.23
CA VAL A 692 14.67 11.28 18.54
C VAL A 692 13.92 12.60 18.31
N VAL A 693 13.93 13.53 19.29
CA VAL A 693 13.33 14.86 19.09
C VAL A 693 14.06 15.63 17.98
N LEU A 694 15.38 15.53 17.93
CA LEU A 694 16.18 16.12 16.84
C LEU A 694 15.85 15.48 15.49
N MET A 695 15.67 14.15 15.45
CA MET A 695 15.20 13.43 14.25
C MET A 695 13.86 14.00 13.74
N CYS A 696 12.87 14.15 14.64
CA CYS A 696 11.58 14.74 14.32
C CYS A 696 11.73 16.18 13.78
N GLY A 697 12.59 16.97 14.39
CA GLY A 697 12.85 18.35 13.97
C GLY A 697 13.49 18.46 12.60
N VAL A 698 14.50 17.60 12.31
CA VAL A 698 15.14 17.55 10.99
C VAL A 698 14.16 17.06 9.93
N ALA A 699 13.38 16.01 10.21
CA ALA A 699 12.34 15.53 9.32
C ALA A 699 11.30 16.63 9.00
N ALA A 700 10.91 17.41 10.03
CA ALA A 700 10.02 18.55 9.86
C ALA A 700 10.64 19.67 9.01
N LEU A 701 11.95 19.92 9.16
CA LEU A 701 12.67 20.95 8.40
C LEU A 701 12.74 20.60 6.89
N VAL A 702 12.90 19.34 6.55
CA VAL A 702 12.93 18.87 5.14
C VAL A 702 11.55 18.47 4.60
N ASP A 703 10.49 18.74 5.36
CA ASP A 703 9.08 18.41 5.03
C ASP A 703 8.85 16.93 4.72
N LEU A 704 9.58 16.04 5.39
CA LEU A 704 9.42 14.61 5.22
C LEU A 704 8.12 14.16 5.89
N LYS A 705 7.19 13.59 5.09
CA LYS A 705 5.87 13.17 5.58
C LYS A 705 5.92 11.77 6.20
N ILE A 706 5.09 11.57 7.23
CA ILE A 706 4.86 10.26 7.83
C ILE A 706 3.87 9.48 6.95
N ASN A 707 4.17 8.24 6.64
CA ASN A 707 3.31 7.37 5.86
C ASN A 707 3.08 6.02 6.57
N PHE A 708 2.28 5.16 5.96
CA PHE A 708 1.90 3.85 6.49
C PHE A 708 3.08 2.89 6.70
N PHE A 709 4.27 3.22 6.22
CA PHE A 709 5.44 2.39 6.35
C PHE A 709 6.53 3.04 7.24
N ASN A 710 6.85 4.32 7.02
CA ASN A 710 7.96 4.97 7.72
C ASN A 710 7.68 5.32 9.19
N PHE A 711 6.41 5.33 9.66
CA PHE A 711 6.10 5.54 11.06
C PHE A 711 6.75 4.48 11.98
N ILE A 712 7.02 3.27 11.45
CA ILE A 712 7.71 2.18 12.17
C ILE A 712 9.12 2.59 12.60
N VAL A 713 9.73 3.57 11.95
CA VAL A 713 11.07 4.09 12.31
C VAL A 713 11.09 4.60 13.76
N TYR A 714 10.01 5.25 14.23
CA TYR A 714 9.96 5.79 15.59
C TYR A 714 10.13 4.72 16.67
N PRO A 715 9.31 3.66 16.74
CA PRO A 715 9.50 2.61 17.73
C PRO A 715 10.84 1.90 17.59
N ILE A 716 11.34 1.69 16.38
CA ILE A 716 12.60 0.96 16.13
C ILE A 716 13.81 1.79 16.55
N THR A 717 13.81 3.10 16.31
CA THR A 717 14.93 3.98 16.66
C THR A 717 15.22 3.94 18.16
N PHE A 718 14.21 3.82 19.02
CA PHE A 718 14.45 3.67 20.47
C PHE A 718 15.28 2.43 20.82
N GLY A 719 15.06 1.31 20.13
CA GLY A 719 15.80 0.08 20.38
C GLY A 719 17.22 0.11 19.85
N ILE A 720 17.39 0.62 18.62
CA ILE A 720 18.70 0.62 17.96
C ILE A 720 19.61 1.67 18.57
N ALA A 721 19.12 2.87 18.76
CA ALA A 721 19.95 3.98 19.22
C ALA A 721 20.32 3.90 20.71
N VAL A 722 19.57 3.15 21.52
CA VAL A 722 19.96 2.90 22.92
C VAL A 722 21.30 2.16 23.03
N ASP A 723 21.63 1.33 22.02
CA ASP A 723 22.88 0.57 21.94
C ASP A 723 24.09 1.51 22.04
N TYR A 724 24.08 2.62 21.32
CA TYR A 724 25.19 3.57 21.29
C TYR A 724 25.47 4.17 22.66
N GLY A 725 24.44 4.71 23.30
CA GLY A 725 24.55 5.29 24.63
C GLY A 725 24.85 4.26 25.73
N ALA A 726 24.26 3.07 25.63
CA ALA A 726 24.48 2.00 26.58
C ALA A 726 25.92 1.48 26.58
N ASN A 727 26.56 1.30 25.41
CA ASN A 727 27.94 0.88 25.31
C ASN A 727 28.90 1.91 25.90
N VAL A 728 28.69 3.20 25.61
CA VAL A 728 29.49 4.29 26.21
C VAL A 728 29.34 4.34 27.74
N ALA A 729 28.09 4.30 28.24
CA ALA A 729 27.81 4.37 29.68
C ALA A 729 28.29 3.11 30.42
N ALA A 730 28.16 1.92 29.86
CA ALA A 730 28.64 0.68 30.43
C ALA A 730 30.19 0.73 30.57
N ARG A 731 30.88 1.16 29.52
CA ARG A 731 32.36 1.27 29.55
C ARG A 731 32.86 2.31 30.54
N ALA A 732 32.23 3.48 30.58
CA ALA A 732 32.56 4.50 31.57
C ALA A 732 32.39 3.99 33.01
N ARG A 733 31.37 3.18 33.24
CA ARG A 733 31.17 2.57 34.56
C ARG A 733 32.23 1.52 34.94
N GLU A 734 32.63 0.67 34.00
CA GLU A 734 33.68 -0.34 34.17
C GLU A 734 35.03 0.32 34.53
N ARG A 735 35.27 1.51 33.95
CA ARG A 735 36.48 2.31 34.22
C ARG A 735 36.35 3.25 35.42
N GLY A 736 35.39 3.07 36.28
CA GLY A 736 35.25 3.88 37.49
C GLY A 736 34.82 5.34 37.25
N GLY A 737 34.34 5.70 36.07
CA GLY A 737 33.89 7.04 35.69
C GLY A 737 34.80 7.78 34.70
N GLU A 738 35.86 7.17 34.20
CA GLU A 738 36.74 7.77 33.19
C GLU A 738 36.08 7.93 31.83
N VAL A 739 35.22 8.98 31.69
CA VAL A 739 34.41 9.21 30.50
C VAL A 739 35.24 9.44 29.23
N VAL A 740 36.33 10.24 29.33
CA VAL A 740 37.19 10.58 28.17
C VAL A 740 37.81 9.32 27.57
N ASP A 741 38.41 8.49 28.44
CA ASP A 741 39.08 7.26 28.00
C ASP A 741 38.09 6.21 27.48
N SER A 742 36.91 6.17 28.09
CA SER A 742 35.82 5.28 27.65
C SER A 742 35.32 5.64 26.25
N VAL A 743 35.07 6.93 26.00
CA VAL A 743 34.61 7.38 24.65
C VAL A 743 35.72 7.19 23.62
N ALA A 744 36.98 7.44 23.97
CA ALA A 744 38.11 7.25 23.06
C ALA A 744 38.30 5.76 22.68
N GLU A 745 37.98 4.83 23.60
CA GLU A 745 38.06 3.39 23.39
C GLU A 745 36.90 2.80 22.59
N VAL A 746 35.66 3.08 23.00
CA VAL A 746 34.47 2.46 22.44
C VAL A 746 33.88 3.28 21.27
N GLY A 747 34.13 4.59 21.27
CA GLY A 747 33.53 5.50 20.27
C GLY A 747 33.73 5.09 18.81
N PRO A 748 34.92 4.68 18.37
CA PRO A 748 35.15 4.25 16.99
C PRO A 748 34.33 3.04 16.58
N ALA A 749 34.17 2.06 17.51
CA ALA A 749 33.35 0.88 17.25
C ALA A 749 31.87 1.25 17.20
N VAL A 750 31.38 2.09 18.10
CA VAL A 750 30.01 2.60 18.12
C VAL A 750 29.70 3.45 16.88
N ALA A 751 30.67 4.29 16.44
CA ALA A 751 30.53 5.04 15.19
C ALA A 751 30.45 4.11 13.96
N LEU A 752 31.25 3.01 13.94
CA LEU A 752 31.14 2.01 12.89
C LEU A 752 29.80 1.27 12.92
N CYS A 753 29.26 0.95 14.11
CA CYS A 753 27.95 0.37 14.27
C CYS A 753 26.86 1.27 13.66
N SER A 754 26.85 2.56 13.97
CA SER A 754 25.91 3.50 13.35
C SER A 754 26.12 3.60 11.85
N TRP A 755 27.38 3.61 11.37
CA TRP A 755 27.68 3.62 9.94
C TRP A 755 27.11 2.40 9.20
N THR A 756 27.24 1.19 9.77
CA THR A 756 26.67 -0.04 9.17
C THR A 756 25.16 -0.05 9.22
N SER A 757 24.55 0.50 10.26
CA SER A 757 23.10 0.72 10.33
C SER A 757 22.64 1.73 9.27
N MET A 758 23.37 2.84 9.09
CA MET A 758 23.10 3.80 8.01
C MET A 758 23.22 3.17 6.62
N ILE A 759 24.14 2.23 6.39
CA ILE A 759 24.22 1.47 5.13
C ILE A 759 22.97 0.61 4.97
N GLY A 760 22.52 -0.08 6.02
CA GLY A 760 21.31 -0.89 5.99
C GLY A 760 20.09 -0.07 5.56
N TYR A 761 19.86 1.07 6.18
CA TYR A 761 18.76 1.98 5.82
C TYR A 761 19.01 2.73 4.52
N GLY A 762 20.25 3.16 4.28
CA GLY A 762 20.63 3.86 3.05
C GLY A 762 20.49 3.00 1.79
N SER A 763 20.60 1.67 1.91
CA SER A 763 20.32 0.77 0.78
C SER A 763 18.88 0.90 0.28
N LEU A 764 17.93 1.28 1.16
CA LEU A 764 16.52 1.48 0.81
C LEU A 764 16.27 2.77 0.01
N LEU A 765 17.23 3.73 0.01
CA LEU A 765 17.14 4.93 -0.84
C LEU A 765 17.19 4.59 -2.33
N PHE A 766 17.75 3.44 -2.69
CA PHE A 766 17.81 2.95 -4.06
C PHE A 766 16.54 2.17 -4.46
N SER A 767 15.61 1.98 -3.53
CA SER A 767 14.34 1.30 -3.79
C SER A 767 13.48 2.07 -4.78
N LEU A 768 12.78 1.34 -5.65
CA LEU A 768 11.75 1.87 -6.53
C LEU A 768 10.46 2.20 -5.77
N ASN A 769 10.28 1.62 -4.58
CA ASN A 769 9.14 1.90 -3.73
C ASN A 769 9.37 3.20 -2.94
N ARG A 770 8.54 4.20 -3.18
CA ARG A 770 8.66 5.52 -2.54
C ARG A 770 8.45 5.48 -1.03
N ALA A 771 7.55 4.61 -0.54
CA ALA A 771 7.33 4.45 0.89
C ALA A 771 8.56 3.86 1.60
N LEU A 772 9.24 2.88 0.97
CA LEU A 772 10.49 2.30 1.46
C LEU A 772 11.65 3.30 1.43
N ARG A 773 11.74 4.11 0.36
CA ARG A 773 12.74 5.18 0.29
C ARG A 773 12.57 6.18 1.43
N SER A 774 11.34 6.61 1.67
CA SER A 774 10.99 7.50 2.79
C SER A 774 11.32 6.88 4.15
N PHE A 775 11.13 5.57 4.33
CA PHE A 775 11.57 4.85 5.52
C PHE A 775 13.09 4.93 5.69
N GLY A 776 13.86 4.69 4.62
CA GLY A 776 15.32 4.82 4.61
C GLY A 776 15.78 6.22 4.99
N GLU A 777 15.14 7.25 4.46
CA GLU A 777 15.43 8.67 4.77
C GLU A 777 15.20 8.98 6.25
N TYR A 778 14.04 8.61 6.79
CA TYR A 778 13.72 8.80 8.21
C TYR A 778 14.71 8.07 9.12
N ALA A 779 15.00 6.81 8.82
CA ALA A 779 15.90 6.00 9.63
C ALA A 779 17.33 6.53 9.60
N MET A 780 17.83 7.01 8.45
CA MET A 780 19.14 7.63 8.34
C MET A 780 19.23 8.92 9.17
N ILE A 781 18.21 9.78 9.12
CA ILE A 781 18.15 10.99 9.96
C ILE A 781 18.20 10.59 11.44
N GLY A 782 17.45 9.55 11.83
CA GLY A 782 17.45 8.99 13.18
C GLY A 782 18.82 8.50 13.62
N GLU A 783 19.51 7.76 12.77
CA GLU A 783 20.87 7.27 13.04
C GLU A 783 21.87 8.41 13.28
N VAL A 784 21.87 9.42 12.40
CA VAL A 784 22.77 10.58 12.52
C VAL A 784 22.50 11.36 13.81
N THR A 785 21.24 11.66 14.10
CA THR A 785 20.90 12.45 15.29
C THR A 785 21.19 11.71 16.58
N THR A 786 20.92 10.41 16.64
CA THR A 786 21.12 9.60 17.85
C THR A 786 22.58 9.24 18.10
N ILE A 787 23.39 8.99 17.06
CA ILE A 787 24.84 8.78 17.25
C ILE A 787 25.54 10.05 17.75
N ILE A 788 25.14 11.22 17.23
CA ILE A 788 25.70 12.50 17.71
C ILE A 788 25.34 12.72 19.18
N THR A 789 24.09 12.45 19.58
CA THR A 789 23.72 12.60 21.01
C THR A 789 24.42 11.57 21.89
N ALA A 790 24.64 10.34 21.43
CA ALA A 790 25.33 9.30 22.19
C ALA A 790 26.84 9.57 22.36
N LEU A 791 27.50 10.11 21.35
CA LEU A 791 28.97 10.35 21.41
C LEU A 791 29.37 11.77 21.86
N VAL A 792 28.45 12.73 21.79
CA VAL A 792 28.74 14.13 22.15
C VAL A 792 27.96 14.58 23.39
N LEU A 793 26.61 14.45 23.37
CA LEU A 793 25.79 14.94 24.47
C LEU A 793 25.87 14.06 25.71
N LEU A 794 25.72 12.74 25.57
CA LEU A 794 25.78 11.83 26.72
C LEU A 794 27.07 11.92 27.53
N PRO A 795 28.29 11.89 26.93
CA PRO A 795 29.53 12.11 27.67
C PRO A 795 29.58 13.45 28.37
N ALA A 796 29.07 14.52 27.74
CA ALA A 796 29.02 15.85 28.34
C ALA A 796 28.09 15.88 29.58
N LEU A 797 26.95 15.20 29.55
CA LEU A 797 26.03 15.04 30.67
C LEU A 797 26.68 14.25 31.81
N MET A 798 27.33 13.12 31.51
CA MET A 798 28.00 12.28 32.49
C MET A 798 29.08 13.08 33.26
N MET A 799 29.93 13.84 32.55
CA MET A 799 30.94 14.65 33.16
C MET A 799 30.43 15.86 33.96
N LEU A 800 29.27 16.41 33.63
CA LEU A 800 28.67 17.51 34.37
C LEU A 800 28.29 17.10 35.78
N VAL A 801 27.86 15.87 35.93
CA VAL A 801 27.29 15.33 37.18
C VAL A 801 28.38 14.70 38.07
N GLU A 802 29.50 14.18 37.52
CA GLU A 802 30.61 13.60 38.28
C GLU A 802 31.35 14.59 39.18
N ARG A 803 31.50 15.85 38.77
CA ARG A 803 32.14 16.89 39.55
C ARG A 803 31.40 17.30 40.85
N ARG A 804 30.28 16.73 41.20
CA ARG A 804 29.56 16.94 42.47
C ARG A 804 29.94 15.97 43.57
N LYS A 805 30.84 15.01 43.35
CA LYS A 805 31.43 14.26 44.46
C LYS A 805 32.54 15.12 45.07
N PRO A 806 32.48 15.45 46.38
CA PRO A 806 33.62 16.10 47.05
C PRO A 806 34.83 15.15 46.95
N GLU A 807 35.99 15.71 46.64
CA GLU A 807 37.28 15.03 46.81
C GLU A 807 37.33 14.46 48.22
N PRO A 808 37.69 13.17 48.43
CA PRO A 808 38.00 12.71 49.78
C PRO A 808 39.21 13.54 50.24
N GLU A 809 39.05 14.26 51.36
CA GLU A 809 40.12 14.92 52.08
C GLU A 809 41.33 13.99 52.11
N ARG A 810 42.41 14.38 51.46
CA ARG A 810 43.74 13.82 51.73
C ARG A 810 43.98 14.06 53.20
N ALA A 811 43.79 13.03 54.03
CA ALA A 811 44.26 13.04 55.39
C ALA A 811 45.75 13.28 55.33
N GLU A 812 46.10 14.43 55.80
CA GLU A 812 47.51 14.82 56.10
C GLU A 812 48.08 13.75 57.04
N ALA A 813 48.91 12.86 56.48
CA ALA A 813 49.85 12.11 57.24
C ALA A 813 51.05 13.00 57.43
N SER A 814 50.87 14.00 58.32
CA SER A 814 52.01 14.80 58.89
C SER A 814 52.22 14.33 60.33
N GLY A 815 53.39 13.79 60.56
CA GLY A 815 54.05 13.91 61.79
C GLY A 815 54.00 12.81 62.82
N ALA A 816 55.03 12.03 62.84
CA ALA A 816 55.72 11.77 64.06
C ALA A 816 57.07 11.00 63.78
N ALA A 817 58.09 11.72 63.58
CA ALA A 817 59.43 11.18 63.81
C ALA A 817 59.85 11.48 65.26
N SER A 818 60.38 10.47 65.87
CA SER A 818 61.47 10.59 66.95
C SER A 818 60.96 10.14 68.30
N PRO A 819 61.96 9.71 69.17
CA PRO A 819 63.35 9.38 68.87
C PRO A 819 63.70 7.86 68.94
#